data_14dcab62ff5f9c5d00f43e04515bc15b
#
_entry.id   14dcab62ff5f9c5d00f43e04515bc15b
#
_cell.length_a   1.000
_cell.length_b   1.000
_cell.length_c   1.000
_cell.angle_alpha   90.00
_cell.angle_beta   90.00
_cell.angle_gamma   90.00
#
_symmetry.space_group_name_H-M   'P 1'
#
loop_
_entity.id
_entity.type
_entity.pdbx_description
1 polymer ?
#
loop_
_entity_poly.entity_id
_entity_poly.type
_entity_poly.pdbx_seq_one_letter_code
_entity_poly.pdbx_strand_id
1 'polypeptide(L)'
;MDITQITFPFKPGDYVVHATHGIALFSEIARQEVGGKERDYFLLEYADGDKLYVPLEQVDRITRYVGPDGDKPRLTRLNTADWTRATNKARKNAKKLAFDLVDLYTRRSSIAGIACPPDTPEQIEMEESFPYDETRDQLEAIADIKADMEAPKPMDRLLCGDVGFGKTEVALRAAFKCVDSGRQVMVLCPTTILAQQHYETFFERFAPFGLEVEVLSRFRTPAQQKRALKAFAEGTIDVLIGTHRLLSADVNPKNLGLVIIDEEQRFGVQHKEQLKNLREQIDVLTLSATPIPRTMQMATSGVRDMSLITTPPTGRRPVIVHVGEYDPDVVSAAIRLEVGRGGQVYYVSNRVKTIDDAVARVHEAAPEARVGVAHGKMSPREVEDVMIEFATKKIDVLIATTIVESGIDNATANTLIIEDSQRLGLAQLYQLKGRVGRSATQAYAYFMFPGELPLTEEATARLTALSEFQDLGSGMRIAMRDLEIRGAGSLMGAEQHGNLSSVGFDLFTQMLGQAVAEARGDDDAGVEAASVGINLPADYFLSEEYLPAVDQRVLVYRKLAAAEDLESIDEVQEETEAAHGELPLAGLNLFNRARIRIRGERLGLESVTLSGGRITFLGVDVPKKVAFELKTRYGAVNFPKSRKLSVPYKAGAGAGSGLGRGLDANDGTGPVAAALMLLQQLGASDDD
;
A
#
# COMPACT_ATOMS: atom_id res chain seq x y z
N MET A 1 20.92 -1.47 -3.22
CA MET A 1 20.08 -1.51 -2.01
C MET A 1 20.73 -2.41 -1.00
N ASP A 2 21.08 -1.90 0.17
CA ASP A 2 21.76 -2.68 1.21
C ASP A 2 20.84 -3.79 1.72
N ILE A 3 21.22 -5.03 1.53
CA ILE A 3 20.47 -6.26 1.88
C ILE A 3 20.30 -6.44 3.41
N THR A 4 20.87 -5.56 4.22
CA THR A 4 21.04 -5.72 5.66
C THR A 4 19.85 -5.34 6.54
N GLN A 5 18.67 -4.98 6.01
CA GLN A 5 17.55 -4.47 6.82
C GLN A 5 16.17 -5.12 6.58
N ILE A 6 16.10 -6.36 6.10
CA ILE A 6 14.79 -7.02 6.02
C ILE A 6 14.65 -7.97 7.20
N THR A 7 13.88 -7.52 8.17
CA THR A 7 13.57 -8.27 9.40
C THR A 7 12.78 -9.53 9.05
N PHE A 8 13.14 -10.65 9.67
CA PHE A 8 12.43 -11.93 9.57
C PHE A 8 10.91 -11.72 9.82
N PRO A 9 10.00 -12.31 9.03
CA PRO A 9 8.57 -11.98 9.06
C PRO A 9 7.87 -12.35 10.38
N PHE A 10 8.42 -13.32 11.12
CA PHE A 10 7.83 -13.84 12.36
C PHE A 10 8.88 -13.89 13.46
N LYS A 11 8.46 -13.61 14.70
CA LYS A 11 9.27 -13.82 15.91
C LYS A 11 8.71 -15.01 16.68
N PRO A 12 9.54 -15.80 17.35
CA PRO A 12 9.05 -16.84 18.27
C PRO A 12 8.02 -16.26 19.23
N GLY A 13 6.85 -16.90 19.30
CA GLY A 13 5.71 -16.41 20.07
C GLY A 13 4.68 -15.61 19.27
N ASP A 14 4.92 -15.28 17.98
CA ASP A 14 3.93 -14.67 17.12
C ASP A 14 2.82 -15.66 16.76
N TYR A 15 1.58 -15.17 16.74
CA TYR A 15 0.47 -15.91 16.17
C TYR A 15 0.47 -15.78 14.65
N VAL A 16 0.28 -16.90 13.97
CA VAL A 16 0.28 -16.98 12.51
C VAL A 16 -0.96 -17.74 12.01
N VAL A 17 -1.33 -17.49 10.78
CA VAL A 17 -2.42 -18.20 10.08
C VAL A 17 -1.81 -19.01 8.95
N HIS A 18 -1.94 -20.32 9.02
CA HIS A 18 -1.64 -21.20 7.91
C HIS A 18 -2.90 -21.36 7.05
N ALA A 19 -2.82 -21.09 5.76
CA ALA A 19 -3.96 -21.04 4.85
C ALA A 19 -4.88 -22.29 4.94
N THR A 20 -4.30 -23.48 5.12
CA THR A 20 -5.04 -24.77 5.17
C THR A 20 -5.36 -25.23 6.59
N HIS A 21 -4.50 -24.92 7.58
CA HIS A 21 -4.56 -25.52 8.93
C HIS A 21 -5.01 -24.53 10.01
N GLY A 22 -5.07 -23.24 9.72
CA GLY A 22 -5.61 -22.23 10.61
C GLY A 22 -4.57 -21.60 11.54
N ILE A 23 -5.05 -21.10 12.67
CA ILE A 23 -4.29 -20.27 13.58
C ILE A 23 -3.35 -21.14 14.45
N ALA A 24 -2.07 -20.78 14.45
CA ALA A 24 -1.01 -21.45 15.20
C ALA A 24 -0.10 -20.41 15.87
N LEU A 25 0.75 -20.88 16.79
CA LEU A 25 1.86 -20.13 17.36
C LEU A 25 3.14 -20.48 16.59
N PHE A 26 3.86 -19.49 16.08
CA PHE A 26 5.20 -19.71 15.54
C PHE A 26 6.18 -19.93 16.70
N SER A 27 6.79 -21.10 16.73
CA SER A 27 7.69 -21.48 17.84
C SER A 27 9.15 -21.15 17.48
N GLU A 28 9.65 -21.71 16.41
CA GLU A 28 11.03 -21.56 15.96
C GLU A 28 11.21 -22.04 14.52
N ILE A 29 12.40 -21.81 13.96
CA ILE A 29 12.84 -22.53 12.77
C ILE A 29 13.56 -23.80 13.22
N ALA A 30 12.95 -24.94 12.92
CA ALA A 30 13.48 -26.24 13.25
C ALA A 30 14.18 -26.89 12.07
N ARG A 31 15.36 -27.41 12.29
CA ARG A 31 16.09 -28.19 11.28
C ARG A 31 15.70 -29.67 11.40
N GLN A 32 15.38 -30.28 10.29
CA GLN A 32 15.00 -31.70 10.21
C GLN A 32 15.72 -32.38 9.05
N GLU A 33 16.15 -33.61 9.27
CA GLU A 33 16.68 -34.48 8.24
C GLU A 33 15.54 -35.28 7.58
N VAL A 34 15.26 -34.99 6.32
CA VAL A 34 14.25 -35.71 5.54
C VAL A 34 14.88 -36.27 4.28
N GLY A 35 14.86 -37.61 4.15
CA GLY A 35 15.44 -38.28 2.97
C GLY A 35 16.96 -38.14 2.85
N GLY A 36 17.69 -38.03 3.96
CA GLY A 36 19.15 -37.88 4.00
C GLY A 36 19.65 -36.47 3.69
N LYS A 37 18.75 -35.46 3.72
CA LYS A 37 19.07 -34.05 3.51
C LYS A 37 18.53 -33.23 4.67
N GLU A 38 19.35 -32.33 5.19
CA GLU A 38 18.92 -31.34 6.19
C GLU A 38 18.13 -30.23 5.53
N ARG A 39 16.96 -29.91 6.10
CA ARG A 39 16.10 -28.80 5.66
C ARG A 39 15.57 -28.03 6.85
N ASP A 40 15.35 -26.75 6.64
CA ASP A 40 14.75 -25.87 7.63
C ASP A 40 13.24 -25.76 7.45
N TYR A 41 12.52 -25.76 8.56
CA TYR A 41 11.07 -25.70 8.62
C TYR A 41 10.60 -24.65 9.62
N PHE A 42 9.51 -23.97 9.33
CA PHE A 42 8.75 -23.24 10.33
C PHE A 42 8.05 -24.26 11.24
N LEU A 43 8.36 -24.20 12.54
CA LEU A 43 7.65 -25.00 13.54
C LEU A 43 6.45 -24.21 14.04
N LEU A 44 5.25 -24.70 13.73
CA LEU A 44 3.98 -24.14 14.14
C LEU A 44 3.35 -25.03 15.22
N GLU A 45 3.01 -24.43 16.36
CA GLU A 45 2.31 -25.10 17.48
C GLU A 45 0.82 -24.78 17.44
N TYR A 46 0.01 -25.81 17.47
CA TYR A 46 -1.44 -25.76 17.44
C TYR A 46 -2.04 -26.08 18.81
N ALA A 47 -3.38 -26.02 18.92
CA ALA A 47 -4.06 -26.44 20.15
C ALA A 47 -3.71 -27.90 20.47
N ASP A 48 -3.83 -28.24 21.78
CA ASP A 48 -3.57 -29.58 22.35
C ASP A 48 -2.10 -30.04 22.19
N GLY A 49 -1.17 -29.13 21.81
CA GLY A 49 0.26 -29.42 21.69
C GLY A 49 0.65 -30.03 20.33
N ASP A 50 -0.25 -30.07 19.38
CA ASP A 50 0.03 -30.53 18.02
C ASP A 50 1.07 -29.63 17.33
N LYS A 51 1.94 -30.23 16.49
CA LYS A 51 3.02 -29.52 15.80
C LYS A 51 2.94 -29.75 14.30
N LEU A 52 3.16 -28.69 13.53
CA LEU A 52 3.26 -28.74 12.07
C LEU A 52 4.60 -28.15 11.62
N TYR A 53 5.31 -28.91 10.81
CA TYR A 53 6.55 -28.47 10.18
C TYR A 53 6.23 -28.00 8.76
N VAL A 54 6.35 -26.70 8.49
CA VAL A 54 6.11 -26.11 7.17
C VAL A 54 7.44 -25.77 6.54
N PRO A 55 7.77 -26.32 5.36
CA PRO A 55 9.02 -26.00 4.67
C PRO A 55 9.16 -24.50 4.43
N LEU A 56 10.39 -23.94 4.54
CA LEU A 56 10.62 -22.50 4.35
C LEU A 56 10.16 -21.98 3.00
N GLU A 57 10.25 -22.80 1.96
CA GLU A 57 9.80 -22.49 0.61
C GLU A 57 8.28 -22.34 0.47
N GLN A 58 7.50 -22.66 1.52
CA GLN A 58 6.05 -22.45 1.60
C GLN A 58 5.68 -21.28 2.53
N VAL A 59 6.57 -20.32 2.67
CA VAL A 59 6.33 -19.11 3.50
C VAL A 59 5.09 -18.32 3.06
N ASP A 60 4.74 -18.39 1.78
CA ASP A 60 3.54 -17.82 1.17
C ASP A 60 2.22 -18.36 1.78
N ARG A 61 2.24 -19.55 2.37
CA ARG A 61 1.08 -20.16 3.04
C ARG A 61 0.89 -19.70 4.48
N ILE A 62 1.81 -18.92 5.01
CA ILE A 62 1.79 -18.47 6.40
C ILE A 62 1.72 -16.94 6.40
N THR A 63 0.68 -16.40 7.03
CA THR A 63 0.55 -14.95 7.26
C THR A 63 0.55 -14.66 8.76
N ARG A 64 0.94 -13.45 9.14
CA ARG A 64 0.84 -13.04 10.54
C ARG A 64 -0.63 -12.92 10.92
N TYR A 65 -0.99 -13.43 12.09
CA TYR A 65 -2.35 -13.24 12.58
C TYR A 65 -2.53 -11.81 13.09
N VAL A 66 -3.51 -11.11 12.54
CA VAL A 66 -3.97 -9.80 13.02
C VAL A 66 -5.42 -9.95 13.47
N GLY A 67 -5.63 -9.89 14.77
CA GLY A 67 -6.95 -10.02 15.40
C GLY A 67 -7.63 -8.65 15.60
N PRO A 68 -8.86 -8.64 16.15
CA PRO A 68 -9.61 -7.38 16.32
C PRO A 68 -9.04 -6.42 17.37
N ASP A 69 -8.55 -6.87 18.51
CA ASP A 69 -8.21 -5.98 19.65
C ASP A 69 -6.93 -6.40 20.40
N GLY A 70 -5.95 -6.99 19.71
CA GLY A 70 -4.74 -7.48 20.37
C GLY A 70 -4.96 -8.71 21.29
N ASP A 71 -6.17 -9.25 21.32
CA ASP A 71 -6.49 -10.45 22.07
C ASP A 71 -5.77 -11.68 21.48
N LYS A 72 -5.30 -12.56 22.36
CA LYS A 72 -4.68 -13.82 21.95
C LYS A 72 -5.73 -14.70 21.26
N PRO A 73 -5.53 -15.09 19.99
CA PRO A 73 -6.47 -15.93 19.28
C PRO A 73 -6.52 -17.34 19.90
N ARG A 74 -7.63 -18.01 19.69
CA ARG A 74 -7.72 -19.42 20.00
C ARG A 74 -6.97 -20.22 18.91
N LEU A 75 -5.99 -21.00 19.31
CA LEU A 75 -5.29 -21.90 18.39
C LEU A 75 -6.25 -22.93 17.79
N THR A 76 -6.08 -23.20 16.50
CA THR A 76 -6.86 -24.22 15.79
C THR A 76 -6.42 -25.61 16.23
N ARG A 77 -7.34 -26.59 16.19
CA ARG A 77 -7.02 -27.99 16.37
C ARG A 77 -6.75 -28.64 15.01
N LEU A 78 -5.61 -29.30 14.87
CA LEU A 78 -5.32 -30.06 13.66
C LEU A 78 -6.30 -31.23 13.48
N ASN A 79 -6.52 -31.65 12.26
CA ASN A 79 -7.38 -32.78 11.89
C ASN A 79 -8.84 -32.66 12.34
N THR A 80 -9.33 -31.46 12.61
CA THR A 80 -10.74 -31.18 12.93
C THR A 80 -11.40 -30.31 11.85
N ALA A 81 -12.74 -30.29 11.83
CA ALA A 81 -13.49 -29.41 10.94
C ALA A 81 -13.59 -27.95 11.45
N ASP A 82 -12.88 -27.60 12.53
CA ASP A 82 -13.01 -26.29 13.16
C ASP A 82 -12.56 -25.16 12.23
N TRP A 83 -11.41 -25.33 11.57
CA TRP A 83 -10.91 -24.38 10.60
C TRP A 83 -11.83 -24.23 9.37
N THR A 84 -12.26 -25.35 8.82
CA THR A 84 -13.20 -25.36 7.68
C THR A 84 -14.52 -24.68 8.04
N ARG A 85 -15.02 -24.84 9.25
CA ARG A 85 -16.22 -24.15 9.73
C ARG A 85 -16.00 -22.64 9.87
N ALA A 86 -14.86 -22.24 10.43
CA ALA A 86 -14.48 -20.84 10.60
C ALA A 86 -14.35 -20.12 9.25
N THR A 87 -13.61 -20.71 8.30
CA THR A 87 -13.41 -20.18 6.96
C THR A 87 -14.70 -20.10 6.16
N ASN A 88 -15.56 -21.12 6.21
CA ASN A 88 -16.87 -21.11 5.55
C ASN A 88 -17.80 -20.03 6.12
N LYS A 89 -17.80 -19.83 7.42
CA LYS A 89 -18.57 -18.76 8.06
C LYS A 89 -18.04 -17.37 7.64
N ALA A 90 -16.72 -17.18 7.66
CA ALA A 90 -16.08 -15.93 7.24
C ALA A 90 -16.37 -15.64 5.75
N ARG A 91 -16.27 -16.64 4.87
CA ARG A 91 -16.59 -16.53 3.43
C ARG A 91 -18.05 -16.17 3.20
N LYS A 92 -19.00 -16.76 3.94
CA LYS A 92 -20.42 -16.40 3.84
C LYS A 92 -20.68 -14.94 4.24
N ASN A 93 -20.02 -14.46 5.27
CA ASN A 93 -20.14 -13.08 5.72
C ASN A 93 -19.44 -12.10 4.76
N ALA A 94 -18.30 -12.49 4.20
CA ALA A 94 -17.62 -11.74 3.13
C ALA A 94 -18.53 -11.60 1.90
N LYS A 95 -19.21 -12.67 1.47
CA LYS A 95 -20.16 -12.62 0.36
C LYS A 95 -21.36 -11.69 0.63
N LYS A 96 -21.90 -11.67 1.86
CA LYS A 96 -22.95 -10.73 2.23
C LYS A 96 -22.47 -9.28 2.15
N LEU A 97 -21.29 -9.01 2.72
CA LEU A 97 -20.68 -7.68 2.67
C LEU A 97 -20.36 -7.25 1.22
N ALA A 98 -19.81 -8.17 0.42
CA ALA A 98 -19.53 -7.94 -0.99
C ALA A 98 -20.79 -7.57 -1.77
N PHE A 99 -21.91 -8.26 -1.53
CA PHE A 99 -23.18 -7.96 -2.17
C PHE A 99 -23.67 -6.55 -1.84
N ASP A 100 -23.61 -6.14 -0.55
CA ASP A 100 -23.99 -4.80 -0.12
C ASP A 100 -23.08 -3.72 -0.75
N LEU A 101 -21.79 -4.01 -0.91
CA LEU A 101 -20.80 -3.12 -1.54
C LEU A 101 -21.00 -3.01 -3.06
N VAL A 102 -21.24 -4.15 -3.72
CA VAL A 102 -21.46 -4.21 -5.18
C VAL A 102 -22.78 -3.59 -5.57
N ASP A 103 -23.84 -3.71 -4.75
CA ASP A 103 -25.12 -3.02 -4.99
C ASP A 103 -24.94 -1.50 -5.01
N LEU A 104 -24.14 -0.96 -4.07
CA LEU A 104 -23.77 0.46 -4.08
C LEU A 104 -22.99 0.85 -5.35
N TYR A 105 -22.03 0.02 -5.77
CA TYR A 105 -21.24 0.24 -6.96
C TYR A 105 -22.06 0.11 -8.24
N THR A 106 -22.93 -0.89 -8.33
CA THR A 106 -23.80 -1.14 -9.49
C THR A 106 -24.79 -0.01 -9.69
N ARG A 107 -25.40 0.51 -8.61
CA ARG A 107 -26.24 1.70 -8.68
C ARG A 107 -25.50 2.88 -9.28
N ARG A 108 -24.25 3.06 -8.92
CA ARG A 108 -23.41 4.14 -9.41
C ARG A 108 -22.96 3.93 -10.86
N SER A 109 -22.52 2.72 -11.23
CA SER A 109 -22.13 2.40 -12.61
C SER A 109 -23.28 2.45 -13.62
N SER A 110 -24.54 2.43 -13.13
CA SER A 110 -25.73 2.60 -13.96
C SER A 110 -26.12 4.08 -14.18
N ILE A 111 -25.47 5.01 -13.47
CA ILE A 111 -25.71 6.45 -13.64
C ILE A 111 -24.78 6.94 -14.75
N ALA A 112 -25.32 7.63 -15.75
CA ALA A 112 -24.54 8.25 -16.78
C ALA A 112 -23.68 9.38 -16.17
N GLY A 113 -22.37 9.23 -16.20
CA GLY A 113 -21.41 10.25 -15.83
C GLY A 113 -21.22 11.30 -16.93
N ILE A 114 -20.42 12.28 -16.61
CA ILE A 114 -20.04 13.34 -17.53
C ILE A 114 -18.65 13.01 -18.07
N ALA A 115 -18.56 12.50 -19.28
CA ALA A 115 -17.26 12.23 -19.90
C ALA A 115 -16.59 13.55 -20.29
N CYS A 116 -15.37 13.79 -19.81
CA CYS A 116 -14.51 14.85 -20.30
C CYS A 116 -13.96 14.51 -21.70
N PRO A 117 -13.67 15.50 -22.56
CA PRO A 117 -12.97 15.25 -23.82
C PRO A 117 -11.52 14.82 -23.58
N PRO A 118 -10.84 14.25 -24.59
CA PRO A 118 -9.38 14.08 -24.58
C PRO A 118 -8.65 15.41 -24.30
N ASP A 119 -7.39 15.32 -23.88
CA ASP A 119 -6.60 16.49 -23.54
C ASP A 119 -6.52 17.50 -24.67
N THR A 120 -6.73 18.76 -24.34
CA THR A 120 -6.59 19.89 -25.26
C THR A 120 -5.14 20.39 -25.29
N PRO A 121 -4.76 21.24 -26.28
CA PRO A 121 -3.45 21.89 -26.26
C PRO A 121 -3.19 22.69 -24.98
N GLU A 122 -4.21 23.34 -24.42
CA GLU A 122 -4.14 24.13 -23.19
C GLU A 122 -3.86 23.23 -21.98
N GLN A 123 -4.46 22.02 -21.93
CA GLN A 123 -4.14 21.02 -20.89
C GLN A 123 -2.67 20.60 -20.97
N ILE A 124 -2.17 20.32 -22.18
CA ILE A 124 -0.78 19.91 -22.40
C ILE A 124 0.18 21.04 -21.98
N GLU A 125 -0.08 22.29 -22.41
CA GLU A 125 0.74 23.44 -22.04
C GLU A 125 0.77 23.65 -20.51
N MET A 126 -0.36 23.49 -19.84
CA MET A 126 -0.43 23.58 -18.38
C MET A 126 0.40 22.49 -17.71
N GLU A 127 0.36 21.25 -18.20
CA GLU A 127 1.15 20.13 -17.67
C GLU A 127 2.64 20.33 -17.93
N GLU A 128 3.05 20.75 -19.12
CA GLU A 128 4.45 21.07 -19.47
C GLU A 128 5.01 22.26 -18.66
N SER A 129 4.16 23.13 -18.14
CA SER A 129 4.58 24.24 -17.25
C SER A 129 4.99 23.76 -15.84
N PHE A 130 4.87 22.49 -15.51
CA PHE A 130 5.28 21.94 -14.22
C PHE A 130 6.82 21.98 -14.09
N PRO A 131 7.37 22.59 -13.02
CA PRO A 131 8.81 22.86 -12.95
C PRO A 131 9.65 21.67 -12.50
N TYR A 132 9.08 20.50 -12.29
CA TYR A 132 9.75 19.29 -11.82
C TYR A 132 9.49 18.12 -12.75
N ASP A 133 10.39 17.13 -12.73
CA ASP A 133 10.16 15.87 -13.43
C ASP A 133 9.18 14.99 -12.62
N GLU A 134 8.17 14.48 -13.31
CA GLU A 134 7.20 13.56 -12.71
C GLU A 134 7.84 12.18 -12.44
N THR A 135 7.43 11.58 -11.35
CA THR A 135 7.76 10.17 -11.10
C THR A 135 6.86 9.26 -11.94
N ARG A 136 7.30 8.02 -12.17
CA ARG A 136 6.51 7.02 -12.90
C ARG A 136 5.11 6.85 -12.28
N ASP A 137 5.04 6.72 -10.95
CA ASP A 137 3.76 6.55 -10.25
C ASP A 137 2.83 7.76 -10.41
N GLN A 138 3.39 8.98 -10.48
CA GLN A 138 2.60 10.19 -10.75
C GLN A 138 2.00 10.16 -12.15
N LEU A 139 2.79 9.79 -13.17
CA LEU A 139 2.31 9.67 -14.54
C LEU A 139 1.24 8.59 -14.68
N GLU A 140 1.42 7.44 -14.05
CA GLU A 140 0.43 6.37 -14.03
C GLU A 140 -0.87 6.83 -13.33
N ALA A 141 -0.77 7.50 -12.18
CA ALA A 141 -1.94 8.04 -11.47
C ALA A 141 -2.68 9.11 -12.28
N ILE A 142 -1.95 9.98 -13.00
CA ILE A 142 -2.54 10.98 -13.92
C ILE A 142 -3.29 10.29 -15.05
N ALA A 143 -2.67 9.30 -15.69
CA ALA A 143 -3.29 8.53 -16.76
C ALA A 143 -4.57 7.81 -16.31
N ASP A 144 -4.54 7.16 -15.16
CA ASP A 144 -5.69 6.52 -14.54
C ASP A 144 -6.85 7.49 -14.30
N ILE A 145 -6.57 8.66 -13.69
CA ILE A 145 -7.57 9.68 -13.39
C ILE A 145 -8.18 10.25 -14.69
N LYS A 146 -7.34 10.55 -15.69
CA LYS A 146 -7.82 11.02 -16.98
C LYS A 146 -8.72 10.01 -17.67
N ALA A 147 -8.33 8.73 -17.67
CA ALA A 147 -9.14 7.64 -18.22
C ALA A 147 -10.50 7.50 -17.51
N ASP A 148 -10.54 7.63 -16.18
CA ASP A 148 -11.79 7.63 -15.44
C ASP A 148 -12.68 8.82 -15.78
N MET A 149 -12.11 10.04 -15.89
CA MET A 149 -12.85 11.25 -16.23
C MET A 149 -13.35 11.28 -17.68
N GLU A 150 -12.71 10.55 -18.59
CA GLU A 150 -13.13 10.36 -19.98
C GLU A 150 -14.19 9.26 -20.15
N ALA A 151 -14.36 8.41 -19.13
CA ALA A 151 -15.38 7.36 -19.13
C ALA A 151 -16.79 7.93 -18.89
N PRO A 152 -17.85 7.33 -19.49
CA PRO A 152 -19.23 7.80 -19.32
C PRO A 152 -19.84 7.36 -17.98
N LYS A 153 -19.07 7.32 -16.90
CA LYS A 153 -19.46 6.95 -15.55
C LYS A 153 -18.80 7.90 -14.54
N PRO A 154 -19.43 8.25 -13.41
CA PRO A 154 -18.81 9.11 -12.41
C PRO A 154 -17.57 8.45 -11.79
N MET A 155 -16.45 9.15 -11.76
CA MET A 155 -15.22 8.71 -11.10
C MET A 155 -15.37 8.73 -9.56
N ASP A 156 -14.83 7.75 -8.85
CA ASP A 156 -14.56 7.78 -7.41
C ASP A 156 -13.21 7.13 -7.14
N ARG A 157 -12.20 7.93 -7.28
CA ARG A 157 -10.84 7.44 -7.13
C ARG A 157 -10.20 7.97 -5.86
N LEU A 158 -9.43 7.10 -5.21
CA LEU A 158 -8.58 7.43 -4.07
C LEU A 158 -7.13 7.52 -4.55
N LEU A 159 -6.54 8.69 -4.43
CA LEU A 159 -5.12 8.90 -4.67
C LEU A 159 -4.37 8.85 -3.33
N CYS A 160 -3.60 7.78 -3.12
CA CYS A 160 -2.76 7.59 -1.95
C CYS A 160 -1.30 7.87 -2.26
N GLY A 161 -0.60 8.48 -1.31
CA GLY A 161 0.85 8.71 -1.42
C GLY A 161 1.34 9.49 -0.22
N ASP A 162 2.60 9.34 0.13
CA ASP A 162 3.18 10.02 1.29
C ASP A 162 3.09 11.55 1.16
N VAL A 163 3.26 12.23 2.29
CA VAL A 163 3.31 13.70 2.33
C VAL A 163 4.43 14.21 1.43
N GLY A 164 4.10 15.14 0.50
CA GLY A 164 5.07 15.73 -0.42
C GLY A 164 5.41 14.84 -1.64
N PHE A 165 4.60 13.84 -1.96
CA PHE A 165 4.77 13.01 -3.17
C PHE A 165 4.00 13.54 -4.40
N GLY A 166 3.58 14.80 -4.37
CA GLY A 166 2.99 15.48 -5.52
C GLY A 166 1.51 15.19 -5.77
N LYS A 167 0.76 14.65 -4.79
CA LYS A 167 -0.70 14.43 -4.92
C LYS A 167 -1.46 15.68 -5.36
N THR A 168 -1.04 16.85 -4.90
CA THR A 168 -1.66 18.13 -5.27
C THR A 168 -1.51 18.44 -6.75
N GLU A 169 -0.35 18.15 -7.36
CA GLU A 169 -0.14 18.33 -8.80
C GLU A 169 -1.06 17.42 -9.63
N VAL A 170 -1.19 16.14 -9.22
CA VAL A 170 -2.11 15.20 -9.88
C VAL A 170 -3.56 15.70 -9.79
N ALA A 171 -3.97 16.20 -8.63
CA ALA A 171 -5.30 16.76 -8.42
C ALA A 171 -5.54 18.05 -9.23
N LEU A 172 -4.51 18.88 -9.38
CA LEU A 172 -4.54 20.10 -10.16
C LEU A 172 -4.76 19.81 -11.65
N ARG A 173 -4.09 18.80 -12.22
CA ARG A 173 -4.30 18.36 -13.61
C ARG A 173 -5.71 17.82 -13.83
N ALA A 174 -6.26 17.07 -12.89
CA ALA A 174 -7.66 16.63 -12.94
C ALA A 174 -8.63 17.82 -12.89
N ALA A 175 -8.36 18.81 -12.03
CA ALA A 175 -9.16 20.01 -11.94
C ALA A 175 -9.13 20.82 -13.25
N PHE A 176 -7.94 20.97 -13.85
CA PHE A 176 -7.80 21.67 -15.14
C PHE A 176 -8.62 20.98 -16.23
N LYS A 177 -8.50 19.66 -16.37
CA LYS A 177 -9.27 18.86 -17.33
C LYS A 177 -10.79 19.05 -17.17
N CYS A 178 -11.26 19.10 -15.92
CA CYS A 178 -12.67 19.36 -15.64
C CYS A 178 -13.10 20.76 -16.07
N VAL A 179 -12.29 21.80 -15.75
CA VAL A 179 -12.59 23.19 -16.10
C VAL A 179 -12.53 23.40 -17.61
N ASP A 180 -11.54 22.83 -18.27
CA ASP A 180 -11.38 22.87 -19.72
C ASP A 180 -12.55 22.22 -20.47
N SER A 181 -13.23 21.25 -19.83
CA SER A 181 -14.52 20.70 -20.32
C SER A 181 -15.73 21.61 -20.11
N GLY A 182 -15.54 22.84 -19.60
CA GLY A 182 -16.61 23.82 -19.29
C GLY A 182 -17.36 23.54 -18.00
N ARG A 183 -16.73 22.86 -17.03
CA ARG A 183 -17.31 22.48 -15.73
C ARG A 183 -16.61 23.16 -14.58
N GLN A 184 -17.28 23.19 -13.43
CA GLN A 184 -16.75 23.77 -12.21
C GLN A 184 -16.17 22.69 -11.29
N VAL A 185 -15.19 23.10 -10.48
CA VAL A 185 -14.49 22.24 -9.51
C VAL A 185 -14.68 22.76 -8.09
N MET A 186 -14.90 21.87 -7.13
CA MET A 186 -14.80 22.16 -5.71
C MET A 186 -13.62 21.42 -5.09
N VAL A 187 -12.81 22.13 -4.28
CA VAL A 187 -11.68 21.55 -3.53
C VAL A 187 -11.95 21.68 -2.04
N LEU A 188 -12.20 20.56 -1.37
CA LEU A 188 -12.48 20.49 0.06
C LEU A 188 -11.22 20.20 0.86
N CYS A 189 -10.92 21.07 1.82
CA CYS A 189 -9.77 20.94 2.72
C CYS A 189 -10.22 20.90 4.18
N PRO A 190 -9.50 20.19 5.06
CA PRO A 190 -9.91 20.08 6.47
C PRO A 190 -9.72 21.37 7.26
N THR A 191 -8.79 22.24 6.85
CA THR A 191 -8.44 23.48 7.56
C THR A 191 -8.40 24.70 6.65
N THR A 192 -8.62 25.87 7.22
CA THR A 192 -8.61 27.15 6.49
C THR A 192 -7.22 27.45 5.89
N ILE A 193 -6.16 27.10 6.60
CA ILE A 193 -4.78 27.36 6.14
C ILE A 193 -4.46 26.48 4.93
N LEU A 194 -4.83 25.21 4.98
CA LEU A 194 -4.63 24.30 3.84
C LEU A 194 -5.46 24.76 2.62
N ALA A 195 -6.69 25.25 2.85
CA ALA A 195 -7.49 25.84 1.79
C ALA A 195 -6.82 27.08 1.17
N GLN A 196 -6.16 27.91 1.96
CA GLN A 196 -5.40 29.04 1.47
C GLN A 196 -4.17 28.61 0.66
N GLN A 197 -3.42 27.60 1.11
CA GLN A 197 -2.27 27.07 0.36
C GLN A 197 -2.70 26.45 -0.98
N HIS A 198 -3.78 25.64 -0.99
CA HIS A 198 -4.33 25.14 -2.24
C HIS A 198 -4.78 26.28 -3.16
N TYR A 199 -5.43 27.33 -2.61
CA TYR A 199 -5.82 28.49 -3.40
C TYR A 199 -4.60 29.15 -4.08
N GLU A 200 -3.53 29.39 -3.35
CA GLU A 200 -2.31 29.99 -3.90
C GLU A 200 -1.71 29.12 -5.01
N THR A 201 -1.58 27.81 -4.78
CA THR A 201 -1.06 26.86 -5.76
C THR A 201 -1.93 26.79 -7.03
N PHE A 202 -3.25 26.68 -6.86
CA PHE A 202 -4.18 26.61 -8.00
C PHE A 202 -4.23 27.95 -8.75
N PHE A 203 -4.23 29.06 -8.04
CA PHE A 203 -4.24 30.38 -8.63
C PHE A 203 -2.98 30.64 -9.49
N GLU A 204 -1.80 30.34 -8.95
CA GLU A 204 -0.53 30.52 -9.68
C GLU A 204 -0.48 29.67 -10.96
N ARG A 205 -1.01 28.45 -10.92
CA ARG A 205 -0.99 27.54 -12.07
C ARG A 205 -2.10 27.81 -13.09
N PHE A 206 -3.26 28.34 -12.68
CA PHE A 206 -4.43 28.53 -13.53
C PHE A 206 -4.57 29.96 -14.08
N ALA A 207 -4.03 30.96 -13.39
CA ALA A 207 -4.08 32.36 -13.83
C ALA A 207 -3.51 32.61 -15.25
N PRO A 208 -2.40 31.95 -15.68
CA PRO A 208 -1.91 32.11 -17.06
C PRO A 208 -2.91 31.71 -18.13
N PHE A 209 -3.85 30.81 -17.81
CA PHE A 209 -4.90 30.30 -18.72
C PHE A 209 -6.22 31.06 -18.59
N GLY A 210 -6.25 32.15 -17.79
CA GLY A 210 -7.44 32.98 -17.60
C GLY A 210 -8.57 32.32 -16.78
N LEU A 211 -8.26 31.27 -16.02
CA LEU A 211 -9.21 30.57 -15.17
C LEU A 211 -9.34 31.23 -13.80
N GLU A 212 -10.58 31.35 -13.33
CA GLU A 212 -10.91 32.04 -12.07
C GLU A 212 -10.97 31.05 -10.89
N VAL A 213 -10.03 31.24 -9.98
CA VAL A 213 -9.94 30.46 -8.72
C VAL A 213 -10.28 31.37 -7.53
N GLU A 214 -11.13 30.90 -6.64
CA GLU A 214 -11.48 31.66 -5.42
C GLU A 214 -11.51 30.74 -4.19
N VAL A 215 -11.30 31.33 -2.99
CA VAL A 215 -11.32 30.61 -1.72
C VAL A 215 -12.49 31.05 -0.84
N LEU A 216 -13.28 30.08 -0.37
CA LEU A 216 -14.33 30.30 0.61
C LEU A 216 -13.83 29.95 2.01
N SER A 217 -13.24 30.92 2.67
CA SER A 217 -12.65 30.75 4.00
C SER A 217 -13.01 31.93 4.91
N ARG A 218 -12.76 31.79 6.21
CA ARG A 218 -12.97 32.89 7.17
C ARG A 218 -11.96 34.02 7.06
N PHE A 219 -10.91 33.88 6.25
CA PHE A 219 -10.02 34.98 5.90
C PHE A 219 -10.69 35.98 4.94
N ARG A 220 -11.80 35.58 4.31
CA ARG A 220 -12.62 36.44 3.45
C ARG A 220 -13.72 37.09 4.28
N THR A 221 -13.94 38.36 4.07
CA THR A 221 -15.07 39.08 4.68
C THR A 221 -16.42 38.49 4.24
N PRO A 222 -17.49 38.64 5.04
CA PRO A 222 -18.82 38.15 4.64
C PRO A 222 -19.28 38.67 3.26
N ALA A 223 -18.91 39.90 2.92
CA ALA A 223 -19.22 40.49 1.61
C ALA A 223 -18.45 39.79 0.47
N GLN A 224 -17.16 39.47 0.68
CA GLN A 224 -16.36 38.70 -0.28
C GLN A 224 -16.91 37.28 -0.45
N GLN A 225 -17.22 36.58 0.67
CA GLN A 225 -17.82 35.26 0.60
C GLN A 225 -19.14 35.26 -0.20
N LYS A 226 -20.03 36.23 0.07
CA LYS A 226 -21.29 36.35 -0.67
C LYS A 226 -21.07 36.61 -2.16
N ARG A 227 -20.04 37.39 -2.50
CA ARG A 227 -19.65 37.65 -3.90
C ARG A 227 -19.14 36.36 -4.57
N ALA A 228 -18.25 35.64 -3.91
CA ALA A 228 -17.72 34.37 -4.42
C ALA A 228 -18.84 33.34 -4.64
N LEU A 229 -19.75 33.18 -3.68
CA LEU A 229 -20.89 32.27 -3.82
C LEU A 229 -21.80 32.65 -5.00
N LYS A 230 -22.07 33.93 -5.18
CA LYS A 230 -22.87 34.42 -6.31
C LYS A 230 -22.17 34.14 -7.64
N ALA A 231 -20.87 34.49 -7.74
CA ALA A 231 -20.07 34.29 -8.94
C ALA A 231 -19.92 32.79 -9.30
N PHE A 232 -19.78 31.91 -8.29
CA PHE A 232 -19.77 30.46 -8.50
C PHE A 232 -21.13 29.94 -9.00
N ALA A 233 -22.23 30.46 -8.45
CA ALA A 233 -23.58 30.12 -8.93
C ALA A 233 -23.88 30.66 -10.35
N GLU A 234 -23.25 31.75 -10.76
CA GLU A 234 -23.33 32.32 -12.12
C GLU A 234 -22.41 31.60 -13.11
N GLY A 235 -21.41 30.81 -12.62
CA GLY A 235 -20.43 30.07 -13.43
C GLY A 235 -19.28 30.94 -13.92
N THR A 236 -18.96 32.03 -13.19
CA THR A 236 -17.81 32.90 -13.48
C THR A 236 -16.59 32.57 -12.63
N ILE A 237 -16.72 31.70 -11.65
CA ILE A 237 -15.63 31.07 -10.92
C ILE A 237 -15.56 29.61 -11.36
N ASP A 238 -14.37 29.18 -11.78
CA ASP A 238 -14.11 27.83 -12.29
C ASP A 238 -13.78 26.88 -11.15
N VAL A 239 -12.95 27.31 -10.18
CA VAL A 239 -12.54 26.49 -9.04
C VAL A 239 -12.85 27.21 -7.72
N LEU A 240 -13.64 26.57 -6.86
CA LEU A 240 -13.93 27.07 -5.53
C LEU A 240 -13.28 26.18 -4.47
N ILE A 241 -12.35 26.74 -3.71
CA ILE A 241 -11.58 26.04 -2.68
C ILE A 241 -12.10 26.44 -1.29
N GLY A 242 -12.20 25.48 -0.36
CA GLY A 242 -12.64 25.81 0.99
C GLY A 242 -12.69 24.63 1.94
N THR A 243 -13.19 24.90 3.14
CA THR A 243 -13.38 23.87 4.16
C THR A 243 -14.78 23.24 4.05
N HIS A 244 -15.23 22.52 5.09
CA HIS A 244 -16.61 22.01 5.20
C HIS A 244 -17.69 23.06 4.89
N ARG A 245 -17.37 24.36 4.88
CA ARG A 245 -18.23 25.44 4.45
C ARG A 245 -18.76 25.26 3.02
N LEU A 246 -17.99 24.58 2.15
CA LEU A 246 -18.44 24.27 0.79
C LEU A 246 -19.64 23.31 0.73
N LEU A 247 -19.88 22.54 1.79
CA LEU A 247 -21.01 21.61 1.88
C LEU A 247 -22.30 22.25 2.41
N SER A 248 -22.31 23.55 2.66
CA SER A 248 -23.48 24.26 3.15
C SER A 248 -24.52 24.47 2.04
N ALA A 249 -25.80 24.50 2.41
CA ALA A 249 -26.90 24.54 1.46
C ALA A 249 -26.99 25.81 0.57
N ASP A 250 -26.23 26.86 0.91
CA ASP A 250 -26.14 28.09 0.12
C ASP A 250 -25.04 28.06 -0.95
N VAL A 251 -24.27 26.98 -1.04
CA VAL A 251 -23.28 26.75 -2.09
C VAL A 251 -23.95 26.01 -3.25
N ASN A 252 -24.27 26.74 -4.30
CA ASN A 252 -24.99 26.20 -5.46
C ASN A 252 -24.14 26.38 -6.73
N PRO A 253 -23.33 25.38 -7.12
CA PRO A 253 -22.60 25.45 -8.36
C PRO A 253 -23.53 25.44 -9.57
N LYS A 254 -23.19 26.17 -10.62
CA LYS A 254 -23.96 26.17 -11.86
C LYS A 254 -23.80 24.86 -12.64
N ASN A 255 -22.58 24.33 -12.65
CA ASN A 255 -22.20 23.20 -13.50
C ASN A 255 -21.03 22.42 -12.89
N LEU A 256 -21.23 21.85 -11.69
CA LEU A 256 -20.20 21.09 -10.99
C LEU A 256 -19.85 19.80 -11.74
N GLY A 257 -18.58 19.58 -12.02
CA GLY A 257 -18.06 18.37 -12.67
C GLY A 257 -17.17 17.52 -11.74
N LEU A 258 -16.37 18.16 -10.89
CA LEU A 258 -15.41 17.46 -10.04
C LEU A 258 -15.40 17.97 -8.60
N VAL A 259 -15.29 17.07 -7.66
CA VAL A 259 -15.03 17.36 -6.24
C VAL A 259 -13.71 16.71 -5.83
N ILE A 260 -12.74 17.51 -5.42
CA ILE A 260 -11.49 17.05 -4.84
C ILE A 260 -11.59 17.15 -3.32
N ILE A 261 -11.26 16.06 -2.62
CA ILE A 261 -11.35 15.99 -1.16
C ILE A 261 -9.95 15.68 -0.61
N ASP A 262 -9.36 16.62 0.11
CA ASP A 262 -8.08 16.37 0.76
C ASP A 262 -8.30 15.93 2.21
N GLU A 263 -7.59 14.86 2.62
CA GLU A 263 -7.64 14.28 3.98
C GLU A 263 -9.07 13.98 4.48
N GLU A 264 -9.86 13.24 3.69
CA GLU A 264 -11.27 12.90 3.97
C GLU A 264 -11.53 12.39 5.40
N GLN A 265 -10.58 11.68 6.00
CA GLN A 265 -10.68 11.12 7.35
C GLN A 265 -10.90 12.18 8.44
N ARG A 266 -10.58 13.44 8.15
CA ARG A 266 -10.72 14.57 9.08
C ARG A 266 -12.12 15.20 9.08
N PHE A 267 -12.97 14.81 8.14
CA PHE A 267 -14.34 15.30 8.08
C PHE A 267 -15.26 14.52 9.02
N GLY A 268 -16.18 15.23 9.67
CA GLY A 268 -17.17 14.63 10.58
C GLY A 268 -18.21 13.76 9.86
N VAL A 269 -18.93 12.94 10.60
CA VAL A 269 -19.91 11.97 10.09
C VAL A 269 -20.97 12.64 9.18
N GLN A 270 -21.52 13.80 9.58
CA GLN A 270 -22.52 14.52 8.80
C GLN A 270 -21.99 14.98 7.43
N HIS A 271 -20.73 15.47 7.39
CA HIS A 271 -20.11 15.88 6.14
C HIS A 271 -19.83 14.68 5.22
N LYS A 272 -19.47 13.53 5.78
CA LYS A 272 -19.28 12.28 5.01
C LYS A 272 -20.58 11.80 4.35
N GLU A 273 -21.72 11.98 5.01
CA GLU A 273 -23.02 11.66 4.41
C GLU A 273 -23.35 12.59 3.23
N GLN A 274 -23.09 13.89 3.37
CA GLN A 274 -23.27 14.84 2.27
C GLN A 274 -22.37 14.53 1.09
N LEU A 275 -21.11 14.19 1.35
CA LEU A 275 -20.14 13.76 0.34
C LEU A 275 -20.57 12.47 -0.37
N LYS A 276 -21.21 11.54 0.35
CA LYS A 276 -21.75 10.31 -0.25
C LYS A 276 -22.76 10.60 -1.34
N ASN A 277 -23.66 11.57 -1.12
CA ASN A 277 -24.66 11.95 -2.12
C ASN A 277 -24.03 12.63 -3.36
N LEU A 278 -22.97 13.42 -3.18
CA LEU A 278 -22.23 14.02 -4.29
C LEU A 278 -21.52 12.95 -5.14
N ARG A 279 -20.98 11.90 -4.53
CA ARG A 279 -20.32 10.79 -5.20
C ARG A 279 -21.21 10.02 -6.19
N GLU A 280 -22.50 10.08 -6.04
CA GLU A 280 -23.42 9.36 -6.93
C GLU A 280 -23.56 10.01 -8.31
N GLN A 281 -23.26 11.30 -8.46
CA GLN A 281 -23.56 12.06 -9.67
C GLN A 281 -22.39 12.81 -10.28
N ILE A 282 -21.30 12.97 -9.54
CA ILE A 282 -20.17 13.85 -9.89
C ILE A 282 -18.86 13.07 -9.69
N ASP A 283 -17.85 13.42 -10.47
CA ASP A 283 -16.51 12.89 -10.28
C ASP A 283 -15.96 13.28 -8.92
N VAL A 284 -15.39 12.32 -8.20
CA VAL A 284 -14.78 12.55 -6.90
C VAL A 284 -13.37 11.98 -6.87
N LEU A 285 -12.41 12.85 -6.62
CA LEU A 285 -11.02 12.51 -6.36
C LEU A 285 -10.69 12.77 -4.89
N THR A 286 -10.34 11.74 -4.16
CA THR A 286 -9.94 11.85 -2.75
C THR A 286 -8.43 11.71 -2.63
N LEU A 287 -7.79 12.62 -1.90
CA LEU A 287 -6.36 12.59 -1.61
C LEU A 287 -6.14 12.12 -0.17
N SER A 288 -5.17 11.22 0.03
CA SER A 288 -4.78 10.78 1.37
C SER A 288 -3.27 10.64 1.49
N ALA A 289 -2.72 11.20 2.59
CA ALA A 289 -1.29 11.07 2.89
C ALA A 289 -0.95 9.71 3.51
N THR A 290 -1.93 9.03 4.10
CA THR A 290 -1.78 7.67 4.62
C THR A 290 -3.03 6.88 4.26
N PRO A 291 -2.92 5.73 3.60
CA PRO A 291 -4.08 4.88 3.39
C PRO A 291 -4.61 4.44 4.75
N ILE A 292 -5.84 4.79 5.04
CA ILE A 292 -6.50 4.29 6.24
C ILE A 292 -6.83 2.82 5.97
N PRO A 293 -6.60 1.90 6.91
CA PRO A 293 -6.86 0.48 6.73
C PRO A 293 -8.25 0.16 6.15
N ARG A 294 -9.31 0.87 6.56
CA ARG A 294 -10.66 0.70 6.01
C ARG A 294 -10.75 1.11 4.54
N THR A 295 -10.09 2.20 4.15
CA THR A 295 -10.05 2.68 2.76
C THR A 295 -9.23 1.72 1.89
N MET A 296 -8.14 1.19 2.43
CA MET A 296 -7.34 0.16 1.76
C MET A 296 -8.15 -1.13 1.55
N GLN A 297 -8.94 -1.55 2.54
CA GLN A 297 -9.85 -2.69 2.36
C GLN A 297 -10.86 -2.47 1.24
N MET A 298 -11.48 -1.28 1.20
CA MET A 298 -12.45 -0.95 0.14
C MET A 298 -11.77 -0.92 -1.24
N ALA A 299 -10.55 -0.41 -1.32
CA ALA A 299 -9.79 -0.35 -2.56
C ALA A 299 -9.30 -1.74 -3.00
N THR A 300 -8.68 -2.51 -2.11
CA THR A 300 -8.23 -3.88 -2.41
C THR A 300 -9.40 -4.83 -2.72
N SER A 301 -10.57 -4.52 -2.20
CA SER A 301 -11.80 -5.25 -2.54
C SER A 301 -12.42 -4.80 -3.87
N GLY A 302 -11.77 -3.90 -4.63
CA GLY A 302 -12.26 -3.39 -5.91
C GLY A 302 -13.58 -2.61 -5.85
N VAL A 303 -13.92 -2.07 -4.67
CA VAL A 303 -15.13 -1.26 -4.46
C VAL A 303 -14.90 0.21 -4.80
N ARG A 304 -13.65 0.66 -4.79
CA ARG A 304 -13.21 2.00 -5.12
C ARG A 304 -11.91 1.95 -5.89
N ASP A 305 -11.83 2.70 -6.99
CA ASP A 305 -10.61 2.79 -7.77
C ASP A 305 -9.52 3.51 -6.97
N MET A 306 -8.26 3.05 -7.07
CA MET A 306 -7.15 3.58 -6.30
C MET A 306 -5.90 3.71 -7.15
N SER A 307 -5.20 4.82 -7.00
CA SER A 307 -3.85 5.02 -7.53
C SER A 307 -2.88 5.30 -6.39
N LEU A 308 -1.69 4.71 -6.45
CA LEU A 308 -0.67 4.80 -5.41
C LEU A 308 0.55 5.56 -5.94
N ILE A 309 1.05 6.53 -5.16
CA ILE A 309 2.32 7.19 -5.41
C ILE A 309 3.29 6.75 -4.30
N THR A 310 4.18 5.84 -4.61
CA THR A 310 5.17 5.26 -3.69
C THR A 310 6.57 5.76 -3.96
N THR A 311 6.85 6.25 -5.18
CA THR A 311 8.14 6.78 -5.58
C THR A 311 8.27 8.24 -5.16
N PRO A 312 9.29 8.60 -4.36
CA PRO A 312 9.52 9.98 -3.94
C PRO A 312 9.99 10.85 -5.12
N PRO A 313 9.64 12.15 -5.15
CA PRO A 313 10.19 13.09 -6.11
C PRO A 313 11.71 13.22 -6.00
N THR A 314 12.35 13.56 -7.12
CA THR A 314 13.81 13.72 -7.23
C THR A 314 14.32 14.79 -6.26
N GLY A 315 15.46 14.55 -5.62
CA GLY A 315 16.13 15.51 -4.72
C GLY A 315 15.59 15.54 -3.28
N ARG A 316 14.56 14.79 -2.95
CA ARG A 316 14.06 14.68 -1.58
C ARG A 316 14.97 13.79 -0.72
N ARG A 317 15.24 14.23 0.53
CA ARG A 317 16.06 13.47 1.48
C ARG A 317 15.18 12.82 2.55
N PRO A 318 15.48 11.57 2.97
CA PRO A 318 14.84 10.96 4.12
C PRO A 318 15.06 11.80 5.38
N VAL A 319 14.04 11.84 6.25
CA VAL A 319 14.14 12.47 7.56
C VAL A 319 14.92 11.56 8.49
N ILE A 320 16.00 12.06 9.09
CA ILE A 320 16.78 11.30 10.08
C ILE A 320 15.95 11.21 11.37
N VAL A 321 15.66 9.99 11.78
CA VAL A 321 14.84 9.71 12.96
C VAL A 321 15.73 9.34 14.14
N HIS A 322 15.51 10.02 15.26
CA HIS A 322 16.08 9.69 16.56
C HIS A 322 14.96 9.27 17.52
N VAL A 323 15.08 8.10 18.11
CA VAL A 323 14.15 7.60 19.15
C VAL A 323 14.97 7.36 20.41
N GLY A 324 14.59 7.99 21.52
CA GLY A 324 15.36 7.89 22.75
C GLY A 324 14.67 8.52 23.96
N GLU A 325 15.31 8.36 25.11
CA GLU A 325 14.91 9.08 26.32
C GLU A 325 15.07 10.59 26.15
N TYR A 326 14.21 11.35 26.81
CA TYR A 326 14.28 12.81 26.76
C TYR A 326 15.60 13.32 27.38
N ASP A 327 16.41 13.96 26.54
CA ASP A 327 17.68 14.54 26.91
C ASP A 327 17.67 16.06 26.58
N PRO A 328 17.73 16.94 27.61
CA PRO A 328 17.74 18.39 27.42
C PRO A 328 18.88 18.89 26.54
N ASP A 329 20.06 18.26 26.60
CA ASP A 329 21.23 18.69 25.83
C ASP A 329 21.04 18.38 24.34
N VAL A 330 20.47 17.20 24.01
CA VAL A 330 20.13 16.82 22.64
C VAL A 330 19.07 17.76 22.06
N VAL A 331 18.02 18.07 22.84
CA VAL A 331 16.96 18.99 22.44
C VAL A 331 17.51 20.40 22.22
N SER A 332 18.35 20.90 23.13
CA SER A 332 19.01 22.22 23.00
C SER A 332 19.88 22.28 21.73
N ALA A 333 20.69 21.24 21.48
CA ALA A 333 21.54 21.17 20.30
C ALA A 333 20.70 21.15 19.00
N ALA A 334 19.60 20.40 18.99
CA ALA A 334 18.71 20.30 17.83
C ALA A 334 18.04 21.64 17.50
N ILE A 335 17.52 22.36 18.50
CA ILE A 335 16.90 23.68 18.32
C ILE A 335 17.93 24.70 17.82
N ARG A 336 19.10 24.79 18.47
CA ARG A 336 20.14 25.72 18.08
C ARG A 336 20.69 25.47 16.68
N LEU A 337 20.86 24.21 16.31
CA LEU A 337 21.29 23.84 14.96
C LEU A 337 20.28 24.34 13.92
N GLU A 338 18.98 24.12 14.17
CA GLU A 338 17.94 24.50 13.21
C GLU A 338 17.82 26.03 13.12
N VAL A 339 17.71 26.72 14.24
CA VAL A 339 17.60 28.18 14.28
C VAL A 339 18.87 28.84 13.71
N GLY A 340 20.05 28.29 14.02
CA GLY A 340 21.33 28.79 13.53
C GLY A 340 21.51 28.72 12.01
N ARG A 341 20.83 27.76 11.34
CA ARG A 341 20.81 27.67 9.86
C ARG A 341 19.61 28.40 9.21
N GLY A 342 18.82 29.15 10.02
CA GLY A 342 17.67 29.94 9.54
C GLY A 342 16.42 29.10 9.27
N GLY A 343 16.38 27.86 9.77
CA GLY A 343 15.23 26.98 9.74
C GLY A 343 14.30 27.17 10.94
N GLN A 344 13.27 26.35 11.02
CA GLN A 344 12.23 26.40 12.05
C GLN A 344 12.01 25.02 12.68
N VAL A 345 11.52 25.01 13.91
CA VAL A 345 11.31 23.80 14.72
C VAL A 345 9.84 23.63 15.07
N TYR A 346 9.30 22.44 14.83
CA TYR A 346 8.07 21.96 15.47
C TYR A 346 8.42 21.28 16.79
N TYR A 347 7.86 21.76 17.87
CA TYR A 347 8.00 21.17 19.20
C TYR A 347 6.63 20.70 19.69
N VAL A 348 6.42 19.39 19.81
CA VAL A 348 5.13 18.78 20.16
C VAL A 348 5.12 18.39 21.63
N SER A 349 4.23 19.02 22.40
CA SER A 349 3.92 18.66 23.78
C SER A 349 2.47 18.18 23.86
N ASN A 350 2.26 16.92 24.25
CA ASN A 350 0.96 16.26 24.16
C ASN A 350 -0.11 16.78 25.11
N ARG A 351 0.24 17.63 26.07
CA ARG A 351 -0.66 18.10 27.11
C ARG A 351 -0.65 19.62 27.20
N VAL A 352 -1.84 20.21 27.12
CA VAL A 352 -2.00 21.68 27.31
C VAL A 352 -1.49 22.14 28.69
N LYS A 353 -1.57 21.27 29.71
CA LYS A 353 -1.11 21.61 31.07
C LYS A 353 0.42 21.71 31.21
N THR A 354 1.18 21.09 30.32
CA THR A 354 2.65 21.07 30.34
C THR A 354 3.27 21.99 29.29
N ILE A 355 2.44 22.75 28.56
CA ILE A 355 2.93 23.66 27.50
C ILE A 355 3.79 24.75 28.08
N ASP A 356 3.40 25.34 29.22
CA ASP A 356 4.17 26.39 29.87
C ASP A 356 5.55 25.88 30.31
N ASP A 357 5.63 24.64 30.78
CA ASP A 357 6.90 23.98 31.09
C ASP A 357 7.75 23.76 29.84
N ALA A 358 7.11 23.37 28.71
CA ALA A 358 7.79 23.22 27.44
C ALA A 358 8.34 24.56 26.92
N VAL A 359 7.58 25.64 27.07
CA VAL A 359 8.04 27.02 26.77
C VAL A 359 9.27 27.38 27.60
N ALA A 360 9.24 27.10 28.91
CA ALA A 360 10.38 27.35 29.78
C ALA A 360 11.63 26.58 29.35
N ARG A 361 11.48 25.28 29.04
CA ARG A 361 12.59 24.45 28.55
C ARG A 361 13.16 24.93 27.21
N VAL A 362 12.31 25.36 26.28
CA VAL A 362 12.78 25.90 24.98
C VAL A 362 13.50 27.22 25.18
N HIS A 363 13.01 28.10 26.05
CA HIS A 363 13.71 29.34 26.38
C HIS A 363 15.06 29.12 27.10
N GLU A 364 15.16 28.08 27.94
CA GLU A 364 16.43 27.69 28.54
C GLU A 364 17.41 27.14 27.50
N ALA A 365 16.87 26.28 26.57
CA ALA A 365 17.65 25.65 25.51
C ALA A 365 18.15 26.66 24.45
N ALA A 366 17.34 27.65 24.08
CA ALA A 366 17.62 28.64 23.04
C ALA A 366 16.96 30.00 23.39
N PRO A 367 17.57 30.82 24.26
CA PRO A 367 17.00 32.08 24.70
C PRO A 367 16.75 33.09 23.59
N GLU A 368 17.47 32.99 22.49
CA GLU A 368 17.35 33.84 21.31
C GLU A 368 16.18 33.46 20.38
N ALA A 369 15.59 32.25 20.53
CA ALA A 369 14.55 31.78 19.66
C ALA A 369 13.20 32.45 19.93
N ARG A 370 12.52 32.85 18.87
CA ARG A 370 11.16 33.39 18.95
C ARG A 370 10.18 32.22 19.04
N VAL A 371 9.52 32.11 20.19
CA VAL A 371 8.62 30.98 20.48
C VAL A 371 7.17 31.37 20.23
N GLY A 372 6.43 30.54 19.54
CA GLY A 372 4.98 30.59 19.40
C GLY A 372 4.31 29.37 20.01
N VAL A 373 3.07 29.53 20.50
CA VAL A 373 2.32 28.46 21.15
C VAL A 373 0.97 28.27 20.46
N ALA A 374 0.62 27.01 20.13
CA ALA A 374 -0.68 26.67 19.56
C ALA A 374 -1.26 25.40 20.21
N HIS A 375 -2.47 25.48 20.77
CA HIS A 375 -3.11 24.34 21.43
C HIS A 375 -4.63 24.34 21.34
N GLY A 376 -5.28 23.19 21.56
CA GLY A 376 -6.71 22.97 21.37
C GLY A 376 -7.67 23.73 22.30
N LYS A 377 -7.16 24.48 23.29
CA LYS A 377 -8.00 25.38 24.11
C LYS A 377 -8.04 26.81 23.57
N MET A 378 -7.17 27.16 22.64
CA MET A 378 -7.19 28.43 21.94
C MET A 378 -8.38 28.47 20.99
N SER A 379 -8.88 29.67 20.74
CA SER A 379 -9.88 29.83 19.67
C SER A 379 -9.25 29.45 18.32
N PRO A 380 -10.04 28.95 17.38
CA PRO A 380 -9.55 28.63 16.05
C PRO A 380 -8.83 29.80 15.35
N ARG A 381 -9.20 31.03 15.65
CA ARG A 381 -8.58 32.23 15.11
C ARG A 381 -7.18 32.44 15.69
N GLU A 382 -7.02 32.30 17.00
CA GLU A 382 -5.71 32.45 17.66
C GLU A 382 -4.72 31.38 17.15
N VAL A 383 -5.19 30.14 16.97
CA VAL A 383 -4.35 29.07 16.38
C VAL A 383 -3.91 29.45 14.98
N GLU A 384 -4.83 29.94 14.13
CA GLU A 384 -4.51 30.35 12.76
C GLU A 384 -3.52 31.52 12.72
N ASP A 385 -3.70 32.53 13.57
CA ASP A 385 -2.79 33.68 13.65
C ASP A 385 -1.35 33.22 13.97
N VAL A 386 -1.17 32.36 14.98
CA VAL A 386 0.13 31.76 15.33
C VAL A 386 0.71 30.94 14.18
N MET A 387 -0.11 30.16 13.49
CA MET A 387 0.36 29.34 12.37
C MET A 387 0.81 30.20 11.17
N ILE A 388 0.15 31.33 10.91
CA ILE A 388 0.57 32.30 9.90
C ILE A 388 1.90 32.96 10.30
N GLU A 389 2.05 33.34 11.58
CA GLU A 389 3.30 33.91 12.08
C GLU A 389 4.46 32.91 11.95
N PHE A 390 4.19 31.61 12.18
CA PHE A 390 5.17 30.57 11.97
C PHE A 390 5.48 30.39 10.46
N ALA A 391 4.49 30.31 9.60
CA ALA A 391 4.70 30.21 8.15
C ALA A 391 5.45 31.40 7.55
N THR A 392 5.25 32.62 8.12
CA THR A 392 5.94 33.85 7.71
C THR A 392 7.27 34.10 8.42
N LYS A 393 7.83 33.08 9.09
CA LYS A 393 9.11 33.14 9.83
C LYS A 393 9.21 34.20 10.94
N LYS A 394 8.09 34.60 11.53
CA LYS A 394 8.08 35.44 12.72
C LYS A 394 8.33 34.62 14.00
N ILE A 395 8.13 33.34 13.94
CA ILE A 395 8.33 32.34 15.00
C ILE A 395 9.38 31.35 14.53
N ASP A 396 10.37 31.05 15.37
CA ASP A 396 11.44 30.08 15.09
C ASP A 396 11.08 28.69 15.62
N VAL A 397 10.45 28.62 16.81
CA VAL A 397 10.02 27.38 17.45
C VAL A 397 8.53 27.43 17.72
N LEU A 398 7.77 26.56 17.09
CA LEU A 398 6.34 26.41 17.36
C LEU A 398 6.11 25.27 18.35
N ILE A 399 5.69 25.62 19.57
CA ILE A 399 5.28 24.65 20.58
C ILE A 399 3.78 24.39 20.41
N ALA A 400 3.42 23.16 20.13
CA ALA A 400 2.04 22.84 19.87
C ALA A 400 1.63 21.46 20.42
N THR A 401 0.32 21.27 20.62
CA THR A 401 -0.25 19.93 20.75
C THR A 401 -0.35 19.29 19.35
N THR A 402 -1.03 18.16 19.22
CA THR A 402 -1.25 17.45 17.94
C THR A 402 -1.93 18.27 16.83
N ILE A 403 -2.24 19.55 17.07
CA ILE A 403 -2.76 20.49 16.05
C ILE A 403 -1.84 20.61 14.84
N VAL A 404 -0.53 20.37 15.00
CA VAL A 404 0.46 20.35 13.89
C VAL A 404 0.11 19.32 12.81
N GLU A 405 -0.74 18.33 13.10
CA GLU A 405 -1.26 17.40 12.09
C GLU A 405 -2.08 18.10 10.98
N SER A 406 -2.41 19.39 11.15
CA SER A 406 -3.37 20.14 10.30
C SER A 406 -2.94 20.44 8.85
N GLY A 407 -1.91 19.79 8.32
CA GLY A 407 -1.63 19.79 6.89
C GLY A 407 -0.80 20.93 6.32
N ILE A 408 -0.29 21.85 7.14
CA ILE A 408 0.46 23.01 6.65
C ILE A 408 1.78 22.58 6.00
N ASP A 409 2.00 23.07 4.79
CA ASP A 409 3.27 22.96 4.11
C ASP A 409 4.19 24.10 4.55
N ASN A 410 5.31 23.74 5.19
CA ASN A 410 6.34 24.70 5.56
C ASN A 410 7.72 24.12 5.21
N ALA A 411 8.28 24.57 4.10
CA ALA A 411 9.57 24.12 3.59
C ALA A 411 10.76 24.51 4.50
N THR A 412 10.57 25.43 5.46
CA THR A 412 11.63 25.90 6.36
C THR A 412 11.65 25.18 7.71
N ALA A 413 10.61 24.41 8.02
CA ALA A 413 10.56 23.59 9.23
C ALA A 413 11.22 22.23 8.96
N ASN A 414 12.48 22.08 9.38
CA ASN A 414 13.25 20.86 9.13
C ASN A 414 13.62 20.10 10.41
N THR A 415 13.16 20.56 11.58
CA THR A 415 13.33 19.83 12.85
C THR A 415 11.99 19.63 13.54
N LEU A 416 11.70 18.39 13.93
CA LEU A 416 10.56 17.98 14.72
C LEU A 416 11.03 17.37 16.03
N ILE A 417 10.49 17.83 17.16
CA ILE A 417 10.76 17.29 18.50
C ILE A 417 9.42 16.90 19.14
N ILE A 418 9.30 15.70 19.65
CA ILE A 418 8.09 15.19 20.34
C ILE A 418 8.51 14.67 21.71
N GLU A 419 8.02 15.26 22.80
CA GLU A 419 8.44 14.93 24.17
C GLU A 419 7.90 13.57 24.66
N ASP A 420 6.62 13.32 24.48
CA ASP A 420 5.89 12.16 24.99
C ASP A 420 5.47 11.23 23.83
N SER A 421 6.39 10.85 22.96
CA SER A 421 6.10 10.10 21.71
C SER A 421 5.43 8.74 21.96
N GLN A 422 5.71 8.07 23.08
CA GLN A 422 5.12 6.79 23.48
C GLN A 422 3.59 6.83 23.64
N ARG A 423 3.01 8.02 23.75
CA ARG A 423 1.56 8.22 23.94
C ARG A 423 0.81 8.38 22.63
N LEU A 424 1.50 8.61 21.53
CA LEU A 424 0.91 8.83 20.21
C LEU A 424 0.80 7.51 19.44
N GLY A 425 -0.20 7.44 18.57
CA GLY A 425 -0.35 6.33 17.63
C GLY A 425 0.72 6.36 16.53
N LEU A 426 1.03 5.20 15.96
CA LEU A 426 2.07 5.07 14.93
C LEU A 426 1.74 5.92 13.68
N ALA A 427 0.52 5.87 13.19
CA ALA A 427 0.07 6.70 12.07
C ALA A 427 0.19 8.21 12.38
N GLN A 428 -0.10 8.61 13.62
CA GLN A 428 0.02 9.99 14.09
C GLN A 428 1.47 10.46 14.10
N LEU A 429 2.37 9.65 14.65
CA LEU A 429 3.81 9.92 14.67
C LEU A 429 4.37 10.04 13.25
N TYR A 430 3.92 9.17 12.35
CA TYR A 430 4.33 9.22 10.95
C TYR A 430 3.80 10.47 10.22
N GLN A 431 2.56 10.88 10.45
CA GLN A 431 2.02 12.13 9.92
C GLN A 431 2.79 13.35 10.42
N LEU A 432 3.16 13.37 11.72
CA LEU A 432 4.00 14.43 12.29
C LEU A 432 5.41 14.43 11.68
N LYS A 433 6.05 13.25 11.49
CA LYS A 433 7.32 13.12 10.75
C LYS A 433 7.23 13.75 9.36
N GLY A 434 6.12 13.55 8.66
CA GLY A 434 5.88 14.12 7.32
C GLY A 434 5.72 15.67 7.30
N ARG A 435 5.67 16.33 8.46
CA ARG A 435 5.63 17.80 8.53
C ARG A 435 6.99 18.45 8.32
N VAL A 436 8.07 17.69 8.42
CA VAL A 436 9.44 18.14 8.16
C VAL A 436 10.04 17.43 6.95
N GLY A 437 11.13 17.96 6.38
CA GLY A 437 11.81 17.37 5.23
C GLY A 437 11.09 17.60 3.91
N ARG A 438 10.56 18.79 3.69
CA ARG A 438 9.87 19.21 2.47
C ARG A 438 10.74 20.03 1.51
N SER A 439 12.03 20.12 1.82
CA SER A 439 13.02 20.82 1.01
C SER A 439 14.27 19.93 0.82
N ALA A 440 15.23 20.40 0.05
CA ALA A 440 16.53 19.72 -0.11
C ALA A 440 17.39 19.75 1.18
N THR A 441 16.98 20.51 2.19
CA THR A 441 17.67 20.63 3.49
C THR A 441 17.44 19.35 4.30
N GLN A 442 18.52 18.80 4.91
CA GLN A 442 18.41 17.63 5.78
C GLN A 442 17.49 17.93 6.97
N ALA A 443 16.47 17.12 7.15
CA ALA A 443 15.54 17.21 8.26
C ALA A 443 15.77 16.15 9.33
N TYR A 444 15.35 16.46 10.55
CA TYR A 444 15.51 15.62 11.73
C TYR A 444 14.18 15.50 12.49
N ALA A 445 13.90 14.31 13.01
CA ALA A 445 12.74 14.06 13.86
C ALA A 445 13.16 13.31 15.13
N TYR A 446 12.93 13.93 16.27
CA TYR A 446 13.27 13.42 17.59
C TYR A 446 12.00 12.94 18.28
N PHE A 447 11.88 11.63 18.46
CA PHE A 447 10.79 10.99 19.18
C PHE A 447 11.27 10.62 20.57
N MET A 448 11.00 11.51 21.52
CA MET A 448 11.48 11.39 22.88
C MET A 448 10.42 10.77 23.80
N PHE A 449 10.86 10.07 24.83
CA PHE A 449 10.01 9.52 25.88
C PHE A 449 10.68 9.68 27.25
N PRO A 450 9.90 9.75 28.37
CA PRO A 450 10.47 9.85 29.72
C PRO A 450 11.21 8.58 30.12
N GLY A 451 12.44 8.69 30.63
CA GLY A 451 13.26 7.56 31.09
C GLY A 451 12.83 6.94 32.42
N GLU A 452 11.92 7.59 33.17
CA GLU A 452 11.52 7.14 34.50
C GLU A 452 10.58 5.92 34.52
N LEU A 453 9.92 5.62 33.41
CA LEU A 453 8.93 4.53 33.33
C LEU A 453 9.26 3.59 32.15
N PRO A 454 9.17 2.28 32.37
CA PRO A 454 9.34 1.34 31.26
C PRO A 454 8.25 1.55 30.21
N LEU A 455 8.63 1.49 28.95
CA LEU A 455 7.68 1.54 27.83
C LEU A 455 6.82 0.27 27.84
N THR A 456 5.55 0.41 27.46
CA THR A 456 4.71 -0.75 27.17
C THR A 456 5.20 -1.46 25.91
N GLU A 457 4.89 -2.76 25.76
CA GLU A 457 5.24 -3.53 24.56
C GLU A 457 4.73 -2.85 23.28
N GLU A 458 3.50 -2.33 23.31
CA GLU A 458 2.91 -1.61 22.18
C GLU A 458 3.63 -0.29 21.87
N ALA A 459 4.02 0.48 22.90
CA ALA A 459 4.76 1.72 22.70
C ALA A 459 6.14 1.43 22.11
N THR A 460 6.82 0.39 22.61
CA THR A 460 8.10 -0.08 22.06
C THR A 460 7.93 -0.49 20.61
N ALA A 461 6.91 -1.29 20.27
CA ALA A 461 6.66 -1.73 18.90
C ALA A 461 6.42 -0.55 17.94
N ARG A 462 5.64 0.47 18.37
CA ARG A 462 5.40 1.68 17.55
C ARG A 462 6.68 2.49 17.32
N LEU A 463 7.47 2.72 18.35
CA LEU A 463 8.71 3.50 18.24
C LEU A 463 9.78 2.74 17.44
N THR A 464 9.87 1.42 17.60
CA THR A 464 10.73 0.57 16.78
C THR A 464 10.35 0.63 15.31
N ALA A 465 9.06 0.56 15.00
CA ALA A 465 8.58 0.67 13.61
C ALA A 465 8.96 2.00 12.96
N LEU A 466 8.95 3.12 13.70
CA LEU A 466 9.41 4.42 13.18
C LEU A 466 10.90 4.43 12.87
N SER A 467 11.71 3.72 13.65
CA SER A 467 13.15 3.59 13.42
C SER A 467 13.46 2.67 12.24
N GLU A 468 12.64 1.64 12.02
CA GLU A 468 12.79 0.67 10.92
C GLU A 468 12.35 1.26 9.58
N PHE A 469 11.24 2.02 9.56
CA PHE A 469 10.66 2.57 8.32
C PHE A 469 11.05 4.05 8.12
N GLN A 470 12.35 4.31 7.93
CA GLN A 470 12.87 5.66 7.69
C GLN A 470 12.78 6.09 6.24
N ASP A 471 12.74 5.15 5.31
CA ASP A 471 12.68 5.42 3.87
C ASP A 471 11.47 6.27 3.48
N LEU A 472 11.65 7.06 2.43
CA LEU A 472 10.54 7.73 1.77
C LEU A 472 9.61 6.66 1.15
N GLY A 473 8.29 6.90 1.15
CA GLY A 473 7.31 5.93 0.62
C GLY A 473 6.89 4.83 1.61
N SER A 474 7.29 4.93 2.88
CA SER A 474 6.96 3.92 3.90
C SER A 474 5.53 4.00 4.45
N GLY A 475 4.71 4.95 3.99
CA GLY A 475 3.37 5.19 4.56
C GLY A 475 2.46 3.96 4.58
N MET A 476 2.46 3.16 3.51
CA MET A 476 1.68 1.92 3.45
C MET A 476 2.19 0.88 4.46
N ARG A 477 3.52 0.72 4.57
CA ARG A 477 4.13 -0.21 5.56
C ARG A 477 3.82 0.20 6.99
N ILE A 478 3.85 1.51 7.27
CA ILE A 478 3.46 2.08 8.56
C ILE A 478 1.98 1.83 8.86
N ALA A 479 1.08 2.03 7.89
CA ALA A 479 -0.34 1.76 8.07
C ALA A 479 -0.62 0.28 8.36
N MET A 480 0.05 -0.63 7.67
CA MET A 480 -0.03 -2.07 7.94
C MET A 480 0.52 -2.40 9.34
N ARG A 481 1.65 -1.81 9.72
CA ARG A 481 2.24 -2.02 11.04
C ARG A 481 1.39 -1.45 12.18
N ASP A 482 0.74 -0.31 11.97
CA ASP A 482 -0.22 0.27 12.94
C ASP A 482 -1.42 -0.68 13.14
N LEU A 483 -1.90 -1.29 12.04
CA LEU A 483 -2.95 -2.30 12.07
C LEU A 483 -2.53 -3.55 12.86
N GLU A 484 -1.32 -4.04 12.64
CA GLU A 484 -0.77 -5.18 13.39
C GLU A 484 -0.68 -4.90 14.90
N ILE A 485 -0.27 -3.69 15.28
CA ILE A 485 -0.09 -3.30 16.68
C ILE A 485 -1.42 -3.06 17.39
N ARG A 486 -2.35 -2.37 16.73
CA ARG A 486 -3.67 -2.03 17.32
C ARG A 486 -4.69 -3.14 17.21
N GLY A 487 -4.50 -4.06 16.26
CA GLY A 487 -5.54 -4.99 15.84
C GLY A 487 -6.55 -4.38 14.85
N ALA A 488 -7.26 -5.25 14.14
CA ALA A 488 -8.19 -4.88 13.07
C ALA A 488 -9.62 -4.54 13.55
N GLY A 489 -9.89 -4.60 14.85
CA GLY A 489 -11.24 -4.53 15.42
C GLY A 489 -11.94 -3.19 15.27
N SER A 490 -11.20 -2.09 15.40
CA SER A 490 -11.75 -0.74 15.27
C SER A 490 -12.17 -0.36 13.86
N LEU A 491 -11.79 -1.17 12.85
CA LEU A 491 -11.93 -0.85 11.43
C LEU A 491 -13.22 -1.34 10.79
N MET A 492 -13.78 -2.45 11.29
CA MET A 492 -14.86 -3.15 10.61
C MET A 492 -16.23 -3.11 11.30
N GLY A 493 -16.35 -2.45 12.44
CA GLY A 493 -17.59 -2.41 13.22
C GLY A 493 -17.85 -3.72 13.99
N ALA A 494 -18.71 -3.63 15.02
CA ALA A 494 -18.92 -4.71 16.00
C ALA A 494 -19.43 -6.04 15.40
N GLU A 495 -20.16 -6.01 14.29
CA GLU A 495 -20.70 -7.22 13.63
C GLU A 495 -19.62 -8.10 12.98
N GLN A 496 -18.45 -7.54 12.68
CA GLN A 496 -17.38 -8.23 11.98
C GLN A 496 -16.21 -8.68 12.87
N HIS A 497 -16.18 -8.24 14.14
CA HIS A 497 -15.17 -8.65 15.10
C HIS A 497 -15.02 -10.18 15.21
N GLY A 498 -16.14 -10.91 15.22
CA GLY A 498 -16.14 -12.38 15.32
C GLY A 498 -15.54 -13.10 14.10
N ASN A 499 -15.57 -12.50 12.93
CA ASN A 499 -15.00 -13.09 11.71
C ASN A 499 -13.49 -12.87 11.66
N LEU A 500 -13.04 -11.66 11.97
CA LEU A 500 -11.61 -11.33 12.06
C LEU A 500 -10.90 -12.16 13.13
N SER A 501 -11.53 -12.35 14.30
CA SER A 501 -10.98 -13.20 15.35
C SER A 501 -10.82 -14.66 14.91
N SER A 502 -11.64 -15.12 13.98
CA SER A 502 -11.67 -16.54 13.58
C SER A 502 -10.71 -16.91 12.45
N VAL A 503 -10.38 -15.98 11.54
CA VAL A 503 -9.56 -16.27 10.35
C VAL A 503 -8.38 -15.30 10.17
N GLY A 504 -8.33 -14.20 10.91
CA GLY A 504 -7.35 -13.14 10.76
C GLY A 504 -7.70 -12.16 9.64
N PHE A 505 -7.03 -10.99 9.66
CA PHE A 505 -7.32 -9.87 8.78
C PHE A 505 -7.03 -10.17 7.31
N ASP A 506 -5.83 -10.67 7.00
CA ASP A 506 -5.38 -10.88 5.63
C ASP A 506 -6.26 -11.88 4.88
N LEU A 507 -6.56 -13.02 5.52
CA LEU A 507 -7.40 -14.05 4.90
C LEU A 507 -8.85 -13.56 4.72
N PHE A 508 -9.39 -12.78 5.67
CA PHE A 508 -10.72 -12.21 5.53
C PHE A 508 -10.79 -11.18 4.40
N THR A 509 -9.76 -10.34 4.25
CA THR A 509 -9.67 -9.34 3.17
C THR A 509 -9.57 -10.03 1.80
N GLN A 510 -8.79 -11.10 1.69
CA GLN A 510 -8.71 -11.91 0.48
C GLN A 510 -10.07 -12.53 0.12
N MET A 511 -10.77 -13.12 1.10
CA MET A 511 -12.12 -13.66 0.88
C MET A 511 -13.12 -12.58 0.45
N LEU A 512 -13.00 -11.37 0.98
CA LEU A 512 -13.85 -10.24 0.60
C LEU A 512 -13.58 -9.80 -0.83
N GLY A 513 -12.30 -9.67 -1.23
CA GLY A 513 -11.90 -9.34 -2.60
C GLY A 513 -12.45 -10.33 -3.62
N GLN A 514 -12.32 -11.63 -3.35
CA GLN A 514 -12.88 -12.69 -4.17
C GLN A 514 -14.41 -12.58 -4.28
N ALA A 515 -15.08 -12.35 -3.18
CA ALA A 515 -16.54 -12.23 -3.15
C ALA A 515 -17.06 -11.00 -3.91
N VAL A 516 -16.31 -9.89 -3.91
CA VAL A 516 -16.62 -8.67 -4.68
C VAL A 516 -16.46 -8.94 -6.18
N ALA A 517 -15.37 -9.61 -6.58
CA ALA A 517 -15.13 -9.98 -7.95
C ALA A 517 -16.22 -10.94 -8.50
N GLU A 518 -16.57 -11.98 -7.74
CA GLU A 518 -17.69 -12.86 -8.06
C GLU A 518 -19.03 -12.09 -8.22
N ALA A 519 -19.30 -11.14 -7.32
CA ALA A 519 -20.54 -10.36 -7.34
C ALA A 519 -20.61 -9.36 -8.50
N ARG A 520 -19.49 -8.94 -9.06
CA ARG A 520 -19.42 -8.11 -10.27
C ARG A 520 -19.64 -8.88 -11.56
N GLY A 521 -19.56 -10.20 -11.52
CA GLY A 521 -19.62 -11.06 -12.71
C GLY A 521 -18.30 -11.07 -13.49
N ASP A 522 -17.21 -10.71 -12.87
CA ASP A 522 -15.86 -10.89 -13.39
C ASP A 522 -15.52 -12.38 -13.25
N ASP A 523 -15.97 -13.20 -14.22
CA ASP A 523 -15.78 -14.66 -14.22
C ASP A 523 -14.28 -15.06 -14.18
N ASP A 524 -13.37 -14.17 -14.58
CA ASP A 524 -11.92 -14.38 -14.48
C ASP A 524 -11.33 -14.01 -13.09
N ALA A 525 -12.00 -13.20 -12.29
CA ALA A 525 -11.49 -12.74 -10.99
C ALA A 525 -11.93 -13.64 -9.81
N GLY A 526 -12.91 -14.50 -10.01
CA GLY A 526 -13.42 -15.46 -8.99
C GLY A 526 -12.65 -16.79 -8.94
N VAL A 527 -11.85 -17.06 -9.94
CA VAL A 527 -10.81 -18.06 -9.83
C VAL A 527 -9.67 -17.39 -9.06
N GLU A 528 -9.38 -17.79 -7.78
CA GLU A 528 -7.97 -17.80 -7.39
C GLU A 528 -7.26 -18.22 -8.67
N ALA A 529 -6.31 -17.44 -9.19
CA ALA A 529 -5.40 -17.96 -10.20
C ALA A 529 -4.88 -19.24 -9.55
N ALA A 530 -5.50 -20.36 -9.89
CA ALA A 530 -5.39 -21.59 -9.12
C ALA A 530 -3.93 -21.89 -9.22
N SER A 531 -3.19 -21.65 -8.13
CA SER A 531 -1.75 -21.68 -8.14
C SER A 531 -1.39 -22.97 -8.83
N VAL A 532 -0.78 -22.87 -10.00
CA VAL A 532 -0.57 -24.02 -10.89
C VAL A 532 -0.01 -25.16 -10.05
N GLY A 533 -0.73 -26.23 -9.94
CA GLY A 533 -0.35 -27.39 -9.13
C GLY A 533 0.92 -28.03 -9.71
N ILE A 534 2.11 -27.66 -9.22
CA ILE A 534 3.39 -28.18 -9.72
C ILE A 534 3.82 -29.36 -8.87
N ASN A 535 3.70 -30.56 -9.46
CA ASN A 535 4.13 -31.80 -8.83
C ASN A 535 5.15 -32.54 -9.73
N LEU A 536 6.37 -32.02 -9.70
CA LEU A 536 7.53 -32.59 -10.41
C LEU A 536 8.55 -33.03 -9.36
N PRO A 537 9.12 -34.27 -9.49
CA PRO A 537 10.06 -34.80 -8.51
C PRO A 537 11.43 -34.10 -8.65
N ALA A 538 11.63 -33.04 -7.87
CA ALA A 538 12.88 -32.28 -7.79
C ALA A 538 13.01 -31.63 -6.40
N ASP A 539 14.21 -31.23 -6.06
CA ASP A 539 14.47 -30.41 -4.88
C ASP A 539 14.31 -28.93 -5.24
N TYR A 540 13.64 -28.16 -4.35
CA TYR A 540 13.28 -26.77 -4.53
C TYR A 540 13.68 -25.94 -3.31
N PHE A 541 14.96 -25.83 -3.01
CA PHE A 541 15.41 -25.07 -1.84
C PHE A 541 16.80 -24.46 -2.06
N LEU A 542 17.12 -23.44 -1.26
CA LEU A 542 18.46 -22.90 -1.14
C LEU A 542 19.15 -23.54 0.06
N SER A 543 20.27 -24.21 -0.17
CA SER A 543 21.03 -24.86 0.90
C SER A 543 21.75 -23.82 1.79
N GLU A 544 22.06 -24.23 3.03
CA GLU A 544 22.87 -23.42 3.95
C GLU A 544 24.28 -23.20 3.41
N GLU A 545 24.85 -24.17 2.69
CA GLU A 545 26.15 -24.02 2.05
C GLU A 545 26.17 -22.90 1.01
N TYR A 546 25.05 -22.69 0.30
CA TYR A 546 24.93 -21.64 -0.70
C TYR A 546 24.55 -20.30 -0.08
N LEU A 547 23.57 -20.28 0.83
CA LEU A 547 23.07 -19.09 1.51
C LEU A 547 22.95 -19.37 3.01
N PRO A 548 24.00 -19.07 3.83
CA PRO A 548 24.05 -19.47 5.23
C PRO A 548 22.95 -18.84 6.10
N ALA A 549 22.62 -17.57 5.86
CA ALA A 549 21.65 -16.84 6.66
C ALA A 549 20.20 -17.27 6.32
N VAL A 550 19.47 -17.76 7.33
CA VAL A 550 18.09 -18.25 7.18
C VAL A 550 17.14 -17.15 6.75
N ASP A 551 17.29 -15.95 7.30
CA ASP A 551 16.52 -14.76 6.98
C ASP A 551 16.65 -14.35 5.52
N GLN A 552 17.84 -14.44 4.95
CA GLN A 552 18.07 -14.20 3.53
C GLN A 552 17.42 -15.26 2.64
N ARG A 553 17.45 -16.55 3.05
CA ARG A 553 16.73 -17.61 2.32
C ARG A 553 15.22 -17.35 2.29
N VAL A 554 14.64 -17.02 3.44
CA VAL A 554 13.21 -16.67 3.53
C VAL A 554 12.88 -15.45 2.70
N LEU A 555 13.77 -14.45 2.63
CA LEU A 555 13.59 -13.28 1.77
C LEU A 555 13.50 -13.66 0.30
N VAL A 556 14.43 -14.48 -0.21
CA VAL A 556 14.42 -14.95 -1.60
C VAL A 556 13.12 -15.72 -1.88
N TYR A 557 12.70 -16.62 -0.99
CA TYR A 557 11.43 -17.35 -1.15
C TYR A 557 10.22 -16.42 -1.24
N ARG A 558 10.18 -15.37 -0.41
CA ARG A 558 9.10 -14.36 -0.45
C ARG A 558 9.11 -13.54 -1.73
N LYS A 559 10.29 -13.09 -2.18
CA LYS A 559 10.42 -12.36 -3.45
C LYS A 559 9.90 -13.22 -4.61
N LEU A 560 10.28 -14.51 -4.66
CA LEU A 560 9.81 -15.43 -5.68
C LEU A 560 8.31 -15.71 -5.61
N ALA A 561 7.75 -15.83 -4.41
CA ALA A 561 6.31 -16.03 -4.21
C ALA A 561 5.50 -14.80 -4.63
N ALA A 562 6.03 -13.59 -4.39
CA ALA A 562 5.39 -12.32 -4.73
C ALA A 562 5.61 -11.86 -6.18
N ALA A 563 6.49 -12.52 -6.94
CA ALA A 563 6.76 -12.15 -8.33
C ALA A 563 5.52 -12.38 -9.21
N GLU A 564 5.11 -11.36 -9.95
CA GLU A 564 3.95 -11.35 -10.84
C GLU A 564 4.35 -11.53 -12.33
N ASP A 565 5.62 -11.32 -12.65
CA ASP A 565 6.17 -11.45 -13.99
C ASP A 565 7.54 -12.18 -13.99
N LEU A 566 8.04 -12.47 -15.19
CA LEU A 566 9.30 -13.18 -15.37
C LEU A 566 10.52 -12.28 -15.08
N GLU A 567 10.41 -10.98 -15.36
CA GLU A 567 11.46 -9.99 -15.15
C GLU A 567 11.80 -9.89 -13.67
N SER A 568 10.79 -9.82 -12.81
CA SER A 568 10.98 -9.85 -11.34
C SER A 568 11.69 -11.11 -10.84
N ILE A 569 11.44 -12.28 -11.47
CA ILE A 569 12.17 -13.52 -11.11
C ILE A 569 13.63 -13.44 -11.55
N ASP A 570 13.88 -12.89 -12.75
CA ASP A 570 15.22 -12.77 -13.31
C ASP A 570 16.05 -11.78 -12.49
N GLU A 571 15.46 -10.64 -12.07
CA GLU A 571 16.12 -9.70 -11.14
C GLU A 571 16.50 -10.36 -9.80
N VAL A 572 15.60 -11.13 -9.19
CA VAL A 572 15.87 -11.83 -7.92
C VAL A 572 16.97 -12.86 -8.11
N GLN A 573 17.03 -13.53 -9.27
CA GLN A 573 18.09 -14.48 -9.59
C GLN A 573 19.44 -13.76 -9.73
N GLU A 574 19.50 -12.69 -10.53
CA GLU A 574 20.72 -11.89 -10.74
C GLU A 574 21.25 -11.33 -9.43
N GLU A 575 20.38 -10.76 -8.58
CA GLU A 575 20.77 -10.29 -7.24
C GLU A 575 21.37 -11.42 -6.39
N THR A 576 20.74 -12.60 -6.41
CA THR A 576 21.16 -13.74 -5.59
C THR A 576 22.48 -14.31 -6.08
N GLU A 577 22.66 -14.48 -7.39
CA GLU A 577 23.89 -15.00 -8.01
C GLU A 577 25.05 -14.00 -7.94
N ALA A 578 24.77 -12.70 -8.03
CA ALA A 578 25.77 -11.66 -7.86
C ALA A 578 26.36 -11.64 -6.42
N ALA A 579 25.55 -11.96 -5.42
CA ALA A 579 25.96 -11.97 -4.02
C ALA A 579 26.61 -13.30 -3.59
N HIS A 580 26.19 -14.44 -4.15
CA HIS A 580 26.52 -15.77 -3.63
C HIS A 580 27.09 -16.74 -4.68
N GLY A 581 27.22 -16.32 -5.95
CA GLY A 581 27.67 -17.18 -7.06
C GLY A 581 26.53 -17.95 -7.72
N GLU A 582 26.86 -18.83 -8.68
CA GLU A 582 25.88 -19.59 -9.45
C GLU A 582 24.98 -20.44 -8.56
N LEU A 583 23.68 -20.48 -8.90
CA LEU A 583 22.68 -21.25 -8.17
C LEU A 583 22.98 -22.77 -8.25
N PRO A 584 22.95 -23.50 -7.13
CA PRO A 584 22.95 -24.95 -7.16
C PRO A 584 21.68 -25.48 -7.82
N LEU A 585 21.71 -26.73 -8.28
CA LEU A 585 20.57 -27.32 -9.02
C LEU A 585 19.22 -27.21 -8.28
N ALA A 586 19.20 -27.39 -6.97
CA ALA A 586 17.99 -27.23 -6.16
C ALA A 586 17.48 -25.78 -6.14
N GLY A 587 18.39 -24.80 -6.09
CA GLY A 587 18.09 -23.37 -6.23
C GLY A 587 17.55 -23.05 -7.62
N LEU A 588 18.23 -23.52 -8.69
CA LEU A 588 17.77 -23.31 -10.06
C LEU A 588 16.36 -23.91 -10.30
N ASN A 589 16.09 -25.07 -9.73
CA ASN A 589 14.75 -25.67 -9.78
C ASN A 589 13.71 -24.82 -9.07
N LEU A 590 14.06 -24.19 -7.95
CA LEU A 590 13.17 -23.28 -7.23
C LEU A 590 12.78 -22.08 -8.09
N PHE A 591 13.73 -21.41 -8.73
CA PHE A 591 13.47 -20.30 -9.65
C PHE A 591 12.68 -20.74 -10.88
N ASN A 592 13.02 -21.89 -11.46
CA ASN A 592 12.29 -22.45 -12.58
C ASN A 592 10.84 -22.84 -12.21
N ARG A 593 10.61 -23.30 -10.98
CA ARG A 593 9.25 -23.53 -10.46
C ARG A 593 8.43 -22.24 -10.43
N ALA A 594 9.02 -21.12 -10.01
CA ALA A 594 8.37 -19.82 -10.04
C ALA A 594 8.06 -19.38 -11.48
N ARG A 595 8.98 -19.60 -12.44
CA ARG A 595 8.73 -19.33 -13.87
C ARG A 595 7.62 -20.21 -14.44
N ILE A 596 7.55 -21.49 -14.05
CA ILE A 596 6.46 -22.41 -14.45
C ILE A 596 5.13 -21.90 -13.91
N ARG A 597 5.08 -21.40 -12.67
CA ARG A 597 3.88 -20.82 -12.08
C ARG A 597 3.37 -19.64 -12.92
N ILE A 598 4.20 -18.63 -13.17
CA ILE A 598 3.79 -17.43 -13.92
C ILE A 598 3.38 -17.75 -15.35
N ARG A 599 4.16 -18.58 -16.06
CA ARG A 599 3.78 -19.00 -17.43
C ARG A 599 2.52 -19.85 -17.45
N GLY A 600 2.38 -20.72 -16.46
CA GLY A 600 1.21 -21.56 -16.32
C GLY A 600 -0.06 -20.77 -16.03
N GLU A 601 0.02 -19.77 -15.15
CA GLU A 601 -1.08 -18.85 -14.86
C GLU A 601 -1.53 -18.09 -16.12
N ARG A 602 -0.58 -17.57 -16.91
CA ARG A 602 -0.88 -16.90 -18.19
C ARG A 602 -1.54 -17.81 -19.23
N LEU A 603 -1.20 -19.11 -19.22
CA LEU A 603 -1.76 -20.13 -20.13
C LEU A 603 -3.04 -20.82 -19.58
N GLY A 604 -3.51 -20.40 -18.39
CA GLY A 604 -4.69 -21.00 -17.74
C GLY A 604 -4.48 -22.45 -17.30
N LEU A 605 -3.25 -22.82 -16.91
CA LEU A 605 -2.90 -24.16 -16.45
C LEU A 605 -3.46 -24.44 -15.06
N GLU A 606 -4.05 -25.60 -14.88
CA GLU A 606 -4.49 -26.14 -13.59
C GLU A 606 -3.34 -26.88 -12.87
N SER A 607 -2.58 -27.68 -13.61
CA SER A 607 -1.46 -28.43 -13.02
C SER A 607 -0.42 -28.92 -14.02
N VAL A 608 0.81 -29.11 -13.52
CA VAL A 608 1.93 -29.77 -14.18
C VAL A 608 2.42 -30.91 -13.31
N THR A 609 2.37 -32.14 -13.82
CA THR A 609 2.72 -33.36 -13.06
C THR A 609 3.63 -34.27 -13.83
N LEU A 610 4.54 -34.99 -13.15
CA LEU A 610 5.29 -36.09 -13.73
C LEU A 610 4.77 -37.43 -13.13
N SER A 611 4.12 -38.22 -13.92
CA SER A 611 3.61 -39.53 -13.52
C SER A 611 3.72 -40.54 -14.66
N GLY A 612 4.09 -41.77 -14.35
CA GLY A 612 4.22 -42.84 -15.37
C GLY A 612 5.20 -42.50 -16.49
N GLY A 613 6.27 -41.75 -16.22
CA GLY A 613 7.25 -41.36 -17.23
C GLY A 613 6.72 -40.34 -18.24
N ARG A 614 5.74 -39.54 -17.86
CA ARG A 614 5.16 -38.50 -18.71
C ARG A 614 4.95 -37.19 -17.92
N ILE A 615 5.38 -36.08 -18.50
CA ILE A 615 5.00 -34.75 -18.01
C ILE A 615 3.61 -34.43 -18.59
N THR A 616 2.68 -34.12 -17.72
CA THR A 616 1.29 -33.84 -18.07
C THR A 616 0.91 -32.44 -17.62
N PHE A 617 0.38 -31.67 -18.56
CA PHE A 617 -0.17 -30.33 -18.35
C PHE A 617 -1.69 -30.42 -18.43
N LEU A 618 -2.39 -29.91 -17.42
CA LEU A 618 -3.85 -29.85 -17.34
C LEU A 618 -4.28 -28.39 -17.39
N GLY A 619 -5.41 -28.12 -18.06
CA GLY A 619 -5.96 -26.77 -18.17
C GLY A 619 -5.46 -25.99 -19.39
N VAL A 620 -4.57 -26.55 -20.22
CA VAL A 620 -3.99 -25.83 -21.37
C VAL A 620 -4.69 -26.11 -22.69
N ASP A 621 -4.94 -25.06 -23.46
CA ASP A 621 -5.35 -25.14 -24.85
C ASP A 621 -4.10 -25.10 -25.74
N VAL A 622 -3.89 -26.16 -26.51
CA VAL A 622 -2.70 -26.33 -27.35
C VAL A 622 -3.04 -26.03 -28.82
N PRO A 623 -2.41 -25.02 -29.45
CA PRO A 623 -2.59 -24.73 -30.86
C PRO A 623 -2.26 -25.95 -31.72
N LYS A 624 -3.04 -26.21 -32.79
CA LYS A 624 -2.88 -27.39 -33.65
C LYS A 624 -1.48 -27.56 -34.23
N LYS A 625 -0.82 -26.44 -34.58
CA LYS A 625 0.56 -26.42 -35.10
C LYS A 625 1.53 -26.94 -34.04
N VAL A 626 1.47 -26.38 -32.81
CA VAL A 626 2.32 -26.79 -31.69
C VAL A 626 2.06 -28.22 -31.28
N ALA A 627 0.79 -28.66 -31.23
CA ALA A 627 0.42 -30.03 -30.93
C ALA A 627 1.03 -31.04 -31.94
N PHE A 628 1.04 -30.66 -33.23
CA PHE A 628 1.66 -31.49 -34.28
C PHE A 628 3.19 -31.53 -34.13
N GLU A 629 3.84 -30.44 -33.86
CA GLU A 629 5.29 -30.35 -33.62
C GLU A 629 5.71 -31.17 -32.39
N LEU A 630 5.02 -30.99 -31.26
CA LEU A 630 5.29 -31.76 -30.04
C LEU A 630 5.04 -33.24 -30.20
N LYS A 631 4.00 -33.63 -30.98
CA LYS A 631 3.73 -35.02 -31.31
C LYS A 631 4.86 -35.60 -32.16
N THR A 632 5.31 -34.86 -33.16
CA THR A 632 6.35 -35.32 -34.10
C THR A 632 7.70 -35.43 -33.41
N ARG A 633 8.04 -34.47 -32.57
CA ARG A 633 9.35 -34.35 -31.92
C ARG A 633 9.47 -35.25 -30.68
N TYR A 634 8.44 -35.28 -29.83
CA TYR A 634 8.49 -35.93 -28.53
C TYR A 634 7.46 -37.07 -28.34
N GLY A 635 6.62 -37.35 -29.30
CA GLY A 635 5.55 -38.33 -29.14
C GLY A 635 4.44 -37.85 -28.17
N ALA A 636 4.20 -36.57 -28.13
CA ALA A 636 3.17 -35.99 -27.28
C ALA A 636 1.75 -36.43 -27.68
N VAL A 637 0.85 -36.47 -26.69
CA VAL A 637 -0.59 -36.72 -26.91
C VAL A 637 -1.35 -35.51 -26.38
N ASN A 638 -2.11 -34.86 -27.24
CA ASN A 638 -2.99 -33.76 -26.91
C ASN A 638 -4.45 -34.23 -26.89
N PHE A 639 -5.16 -33.88 -25.83
CA PHE A 639 -6.58 -34.18 -25.63
C PHE A 639 -7.37 -32.85 -25.54
N PRO A 640 -7.75 -32.24 -26.70
CA PRO A 640 -8.34 -30.88 -26.70
C PRO A 640 -9.61 -30.74 -25.83
N LYS A 641 -10.49 -31.79 -25.84
CA LYS A 641 -11.73 -31.74 -25.02
C LYS A 641 -11.48 -31.74 -23.51
N SER A 642 -10.34 -32.26 -23.06
CA SER A 642 -9.95 -32.27 -21.63
C SER A 642 -8.85 -31.25 -21.31
N ARG A 643 -8.55 -30.33 -22.25
CA ARG A 643 -7.50 -29.32 -22.08
C ARG A 643 -6.22 -29.94 -21.48
N LYS A 644 -5.77 -31.03 -22.06
CA LYS A 644 -4.68 -31.86 -21.53
C LYS A 644 -3.63 -32.15 -22.59
N LEU A 645 -2.36 -31.87 -22.23
CA LEU A 645 -1.18 -32.24 -23.00
C LEU A 645 -0.33 -33.19 -22.16
N SER A 646 0.11 -34.32 -22.76
CA SER A 646 0.98 -35.31 -22.11
C SER A 646 2.18 -35.61 -22.98
N VAL A 647 3.39 -35.39 -22.47
CA VAL A 647 4.66 -35.54 -23.18
C VAL A 647 5.50 -36.63 -22.50
N PRO A 648 6.00 -37.67 -23.24
CA PRO A 648 6.91 -38.66 -22.66
C PRO A 648 8.18 -38.01 -22.12
N TYR A 649 8.59 -38.41 -20.93
CA TYR A 649 9.82 -38.00 -20.27
C TYR A 649 10.61 -39.24 -19.82
N LYS A 650 11.87 -39.34 -20.21
CA LYS A 650 12.77 -40.42 -19.78
C LYS A 650 13.84 -39.88 -18.85
N ALA A 651 13.80 -40.25 -17.57
CA ALA A 651 14.88 -40.02 -16.65
C ALA A 651 16.08 -40.89 -17.03
N GLY A 652 17.21 -40.29 -17.39
CA GLY A 652 18.44 -40.86 -17.87
C GLY A 652 18.61 -42.39 -17.68
N ALA A 653 18.45 -43.15 -18.72
CA ALA A 653 18.96 -44.50 -18.84
C ALA A 653 19.88 -44.53 -20.06
N GLY A 654 21.11 -45.00 -19.82
CA GLY A 654 22.21 -45.01 -20.76
C GLY A 654 21.86 -45.48 -22.17
N ALA A 655 22.66 -45.05 -23.12
CA ALA A 655 22.55 -45.31 -24.53
C ALA A 655 22.30 -46.81 -24.84
N GLY A 656 21.06 -47.15 -25.24
CA GLY A 656 20.64 -48.47 -25.69
C GLY A 656 19.49 -48.34 -26.64
N SER A 657 19.82 -48.34 -27.91
CA SER A 657 19.04 -48.71 -29.10
C SER A 657 17.53 -48.64 -29.06
N GLY A 658 16.95 -47.80 -29.91
CA GLY A 658 15.66 -48.06 -30.52
C GLY A 658 14.61 -46.99 -30.28
N LEU A 659 14.35 -46.17 -31.29
CA LEU A 659 13.09 -45.47 -31.62
C LEU A 659 12.16 -45.13 -30.44
N GLY A 660 12.60 -44.28 -29.54
CA GLY A 660 11.77 -43.71 -28.47
C GLY A 660 11.91 -42.20 -28.47
N ARG A 661 10.99 -41.52 -29.17
CA ARG A 661 10.86 -40.06 -29.15
C ARG A 661 10.37 -39.64 -27.76
N GLY A 662 11.24 -39.16 -26.89
CA GLY A 662 10.93 -38.60 -25.57
C GLY A 662 11.94 -37.53 -25.22
N LEU A 663 11.60 -36.61 -24.32
CA LEU A 663 12.58 -35.67 -23.72
C LEU A 663 13.60 -36.49 -22.92
N ASP A 664 14.88 -36.39 -23.29
CA ASP A 664 15.98 -37.09 -22.60
C ASP A 664 16.55 -36.21 -21.50
N ALA A 665 16.74 -36.78 -20.31
CA ALA A 665 17.41 -36.14 -19.19
C ALA A 665 18.95 -36.00 -19.37
N ASN A 666 19.49 -36.45 -20.51
CA ASN A 666 20.93 -36.46 -20.78
C ASN A 666 21.57 -35.06 -21.00
N ASP A 667 20.74 -34.01 -21.17
CA ASP A 667 21.22 -32.63 -21.31
C ASP A 667 21.44 -31.93 -19.97
N GLY A 668 21.47 -32.65 -18.84
CA GLY A 668 21.62 -32.07 -17.51
C GLY A 668 20.36 -31.37 -16.98
N THR A 669 19.27 -31.45 -17.72
CA THR A 669 18.02 -30.78 -17.42
C THR A 669 17.04 -31.75 -16.76
N GLY A 670 16.77 -31.53 -15.45
CA GLY A 670 15.76 -32.30 -14.72
C GLY A 670 14.34 -32.06 -15.22
N PRO A 671 13.34 -32.71 -14.62
CA PRO A 671 11.94 -32.63 -15.06
C PRO A 671 11.36 -31.21 -15.01
N VAL A 672 11.92 -30.35 -14.17
CA VAL A 672 11.49 -28.95 -14.01
C VAL A 672 11.92 -28.11 -15.22
N ALA A 673 13.18 -28.22 -15.64
CA ALA A 673 13.66 -27.51 -16.82
C ALA A 673 13.00 -28.02 -18.10
N ALA A 674 12.72 -29.35 -18.19
CA ALA A 674 11.98 -29.94 -19.31
C ALA A 674 10.54 -29.40 -19.38
N ALA A 675 9.86 -29.26 -18.24
CA ALA A 675 8.52 -28.69 -18.17
C ALA A 675 8.51 -27.22 -18.58
N LEU A 676 9.49 -26.43 -18.09
CA LEU A 676 9.63 -25.02 -18.45
C LEU A 676 9.88 -24.82 -19.94
N MET A 677 10.75 -25.63 -20.56
CA MET A 677 11.04 -25.58 -21.98
C MET A 677 9.78 -25.89 -22.83
N LEU A 678 8.96 -26.86 -22.39
CA LEU A 678 7.69 -27.14 -23.05
C LEU A 678 6.68 -25.98 -22.96
N LEU A 679 6.62 -25.30 -21.80
CA LEU A 679 5.76 -24.13 -21.62
C LEU A 679 6.22 -22.94 -22.45
N GLN A 680 7.53 -22.78 -22.66
CA GLN A 680 8.06 -21.76 -23.58
C GLN A 680 7.60 -22.02 -25.04
N GLN A 681 7.56 -23.27 -25.46
CA GLN A 681 7.07 -23.62 -26.80
C GLN A 681 5.55 -23.43 -26.95
N LEU A 682 4.79 -23.55 -25.86
CA LEU A 682 3.34 -23.32 -25.87
C LEU A 682 3.01 -21.80 -25.92
N GLY A 683 3.80 -20.95 -25.27
CA GLY A 683 3.59 -19.50 -25.24
C GLY A 683 4.18 -18.73 -26.43
N ALA A 684 5.10 -19.32 -27.20
CA ALA A 684 5.74 -18.67 -28.36
C ALA A 684 4.79 -18.43 -29.55
N SER A 685 3.53 -18.83 -29.47
CA SER A 685 2.52 -18.63 -30.53
C SER A 685 1.65 -17.39 -30.35
N ASP A 686 1.83 -16.64 -29.25
CA ASP A 686 1.03 -15.44 -28.94
C ASP A 686 1.80 -14.13 -29.24
N ASP A 687 3.10 -14.23 -29.61
CA ASP A 687 3.95 -13.08 -29.95
C ASP A 687 4.20 -12.90 -31.48
N ASP A 688 3.47 -13.62 -32.35
CA ASP A 688 3.51 -13.44 -33.82
C ASP A 688 2.18 -12.88 -34.40
#